data_bf62cc8e37b207a3e3bb02e7cc85ca09
#
_entry.id   bf62cc8e37b207a3e3bb02e7cc85ca09
#
_cell.length_a   1.000
_cell.length_b   1.000
_cell.length_c   1.000
_cell.angle_alpha   90.00
_cell.angle_beta   90.00
_cell.angle_gamma   90.00
#
_symmetry.space_group_name_H-M   'P 1'
#
loop_
_entity.id
_entity.type
_entity.pdbx_description
1 polymer ?
#
loop_
_entity_poly.entity_id
_entity_poly.type
_entity_poly.pdbx_seq_one_letter_code
_entity_poly.pdbx_strand_id
1 'polypeptide(L)'
;MPLPHVAALLLAALPLQARDSLDYVVLNHGRPAGAMQFVRTAGAQGDSVAVRYLHIDRQRGPRVEGYYRLRDGRPIWGDVRSGGAQAAAADISGKPIPLSSAFFALDGTRLRTWGDGDSTVAAIPAGAWYLPPSTTPFDDAALAAWLLRQPQRQGSVVPTATARVELVADTSLAVNGRPTRLQLAAISGIDLAPTLTWLDERGTLFASSAGWFITVRRGAEGVLPALRAIELAWLDRRDAAIAEQLAPKPSAAIVIRNGDLFDSETGRLRPRTTVVITGDRITAVGPADSLKAPAGATVIDATGKTIIPGMWDMHTHAFQGSADGILQLAAGITTVRDMAADLDVATSRRDRADRGTLLGPRMVLAGFIEGPGKWAGPTGVLVRTEDEARAVVARYDSLGYKQIKLYNLVHPDIVPVVAAEAHARGMRLSGHIPRGMTITAAVRTGYDEVQHGAFLFSTFFQDSLYFPRMRAYSEVASTVAPTFNVDAPEVTALIGFLRERGTVYDGTFNIWQDRSRLLPDGTDAVFGPTIDWLPPVLQRGLRAGDGGSSESTARAQAAAANYRKMLKRLFDAGVTLVAGTDNVAGFSYHGELEIYERAGIPAPNVLQIATIAAARVMQQEKDYGSVSVGKVADLAIVAGRPAERITDLRKTEIVVRAGRVYRSRELLGSVGVMAR
;
A
#
# COMPACT_ATOMS: atom_id res chain seq x y z
N MET A 1 -16.52 42.62 1.82
CA MET A 1 -15.32 43.35 2.24
C MET A 1 -14.18 42.33 2.36
N PRO A 2 -13.15 42.37 1.55
CA PRO A 2 -12.04 41.47 1.65
C PRO A 2 -11.10 41.93 2.76
N LEU A 3 -10.70 41.05 3.66
CA LEU A 3 -9.62 41.28 4.62
C LEU A 3 -8.30 40.87 3.94
N PRO A 4 -7.41 41.83 3.67
CA PRO A 4 -6.15 41.51 3.01
C PRO A 4 -5.04 41.23 4.01
N HIS A 5 -4.13 40.33 3.64
CA HIS A 5 -2.68 40.34 3.90
C HIS A 5 -2.15 40.79 5.28
N VAL A 6 -2.64 40.22 6.38
CA VAL A 6 -2.11 40.53 7.72
C VAL A 6 -0.99 39.55 8.15
N ALA A 7 -0.77 38.45 7.45
CA ALA A 7 0.20 37.43 7.86
C ALA A 7 1.68 37.79 7.55
N ALA A 8 1.95 38.70 6.64
CA ALA A 8 3.32 39.03 6.24
C ALA A 8 3.98 40.19 7.05
N LEU A 9 3.20 40.96 7.78
CA LEU A 9 3.68 42.15 8.50
C LEU A 9 3.96 41.96 9.99
N LEU A 10 3.59 40.81 10.59
CA LEU A 10 3.78 40.52 12.02
C LEU A 10 5.14 39.90 12.38
N LEU A 11 6.00 39.63 11.42
CA LEU A 11 7.33 39.08 11.66
C LEU A 11 8.44 40.16 11.87
N ALA A 12 8.13 41.44 11.69
CA ALA A 12 9.14 42.52 11.69
C ALA A 12 9.21 43.35 12.99
N ALA A 13 8.38 43.12 14.01
CA ALA A 13 8.30 44.01 15.18
C ALA A 13 8.03 43.29 16.53
N LEU A 14 8.49 42.06 16.71
CA LEU A 14 8.45 41.42 18.05
C LEU A 14 9.83 41.49 18.71
N PRO A 15 9.91 41.77 20.04
CA PRO A 15 11.18 41.73 20.78
C PRO A 15 11.78 40.30 20.64
N LEU A 16 13.10 40.21 20.78
CA LEU A 16 13.89 38.97 20.75
C LEU A 16 13.29 37.89 21.68
N GLN A 17 12.27 37.23 21.23
CA GLN A 17 11.72 36.04 21.89
C GLN A 17 12.60 34.83 21.57
N ALA A 18 12.80 33.93 22.53
CA ALA A 18 13.61 32.74 22.32
C ALA A 18 13.08 31.98 21.11
N ARG A 19 13.89 31.84 20.09
CA ARG A 19 13.57 31.20 18.81
C ARG A 19 14.42 29.94 18.67
N ASP A 20 13.76 28.78 18.70
CA ASP A 20 14.40 27.50 18.40
C ASP A 20 14.16 27.14 16.93
N SER A 21 15.23 26.86 16.21
CA SER A 21 15.14 26.38 14.82
C SER A 21 15.87 25.06 14.68
N LEU A 22 15.21 24.08 14.05
CA LEU A 22 15.77 22.76 13.77
C LEU A 22 15.58 22.43 12.29
N ASP A 23 16.64 21.93 11.69
CA ASP A 23 16.63 21.45 10.32
C ASP A 23 16.73 19.93 10.28
N TYR A 24 15.99 19.34 9.35
CA TYR A 24 15.96 17.90 9.12
C TYR A 24 16.26 17.60 7.66
N VAL A 25 16.86 16.45 7.43
CA VAL A 25 16.96 15.85 6.09
C VAL A 25 15.92 14.75 5.96
N VAL A 26 15.31 14.67 4.79
CA VAL A 26 14.47 13.54 4.40
C VAL A 26 15.27 12.65 3.48
N LEU A 27 15.34 11.36 3.82
CA LEU A 27 16.09 10.35 3.07
C LEU A 27 15.14 9.34 2.46
N ASN A 28 15.47 8.86 1.26
CA ASN A 28 14.84 7.74 0.60
C ASN A 28 15.94 6.72 0.27
N HIS A 29 15.90 5.53 0.90
CA HIS A 29 16.98 4.53 0.80
C HIS A 29 18.39 5.12 1.03
N GLY A 30 18.54 5.96 2.06
CA GLY A 30 19.79 6.62 2.40
C GLY A 30 20.20 7.79 1.49
N ARG A 31 19.44 8.09 0.44
CA ARG A 31 19.68 9.22 -0.47
C ARG A 31 18.88 10.44 -0.04
N PRO A 32 19.44 11.66 -0.10
CA PRO A 32 18.68 12.88 0.16
C PRO A 32 17.46 12.98 -0.77
N ALA A 33 16.29 13.11 -0.18
CA ALA A 33 15.00 13.15 -0.89
C ALA A 33 14.08 14.28 -0.42
N GLY A 34 14.62 15.23 0.37
CA GLY A 34 13.86 16.37 0.84
C GLY A 34 14.42 16.97 2.12
N ALA A 35 13.62 17.82 2.72
CA ALA A 35 13.97 18.50 3.95
C ALA A 35 12.73 18.86 4.77
N MET A 36 12.92 19.04 6.07
CA MET A 36 11.95 19.70 6.94
C MET A 36 12.67 20.78 7.75
N GLN A 37 12.01 21.91 7.91
CA GLN A 37 12.42 22.97 8.82
C GLN A 37 11.35 23.19 9.86
N PHE A 38 11.76 23.30 11.10
CA PHE A 38 10.92 23.58 12.26
C PHE A 38 11.42 24.86 12.93
N VAL A 39 10.50 25.76 13.25
CA VAL A 39 10.80 26.98 14.01
C VAL A 39 9.74 27.15 15.09
N ARG A 40 10.18 27.22 16.34
CA ARG A 40 9.33 27.52 17.50
C ARG A 40 9.69 28.89 18.06
N THR A 41 8.69 29.68 18.36
CA THR A 41 8.83 30.97 19.04
C THR A 41 7.99 30.96 20.28
N ALA A 42 8.61 31.12 21.44
CA ALA A 42 7.91 31.20 22.72
C ALA A 42 7.10 32.51 22.79
N GLY A 43 5.89 32.45 23.35
CA GLY A 43 5.01 33.61 23.49
C GLY A 43 4.24 33.61 24.80
N ALA A 44 3.88 34.78 25.32
CA ALA A 44 3.15 34.93 26.58
C ALA A 44 1.75 34.29 26.56
N GLN A 45 1.16 34.11 25.37
CA GLN A 45 -0.15 33.48 25.17
C GLN A 45 -0.07 32.05 24.59
N GLY A 46 1.11 31.44 24.69
CA GLY A 46 1.44 30.16 24.09
C GLY A 46 2.46 30.30 22.95
N ASP A 47 3.03 29.18 22.57
CA ASP A 47 4.05 29.13 21.53
C ASP A 47 3.45 29.18 20.13
N SER A 48 4.19 29.74 19.21
CA SER A 48 3.94 29.61 17.79
C SER A 48 4.96 28.68 17.14
N VAL A 49 4.50 27.87 16.18
CA VAL A 49 5.33 26.93 15.43
C VAL A 49 5.11 27.13 13.95
N ALA A 50 6.20 27.15 13.19
CA ALA A 50 6.19 27.06 11.74
C ALA A 50 6.94 25.81 11.31
N VAL A 51 6.34 25.02 10.43
CA VAL A 51 6.94 23.82 9.82
C VAL A 51 6.87 23.94 8.31
N ARG A 52 7.98 23.63 7.64
CA ARG A 52 8.02 23.44 6.19
C ARG A 52 8.55 22.05 5.92
N TYR A 53 7.79 21.25 5.23
CA TYR A 53 8.13 19.87 4.91
C TYR A 53 8.00 19.62 3.42
N LEU A 54 9.00 18.96 2.87
CA LEU A 54 9.04 18.50 1.49
C LEU A 54 9.74 17.16 1.43
N HIS A 55 9.11 16.18 0.81
CA HIS A 55 9.83 15.01 0.33
C HIS A 55 9.61 14.79 -1.16
N ILE A 56 10.60 14.17 -1.81
CA ILE A 56 10.62 14.00 -3.26
C ILE A 56 10.83 12.52 -3.56
N ASP A 57 9.82 11.91 -4.21
CA ASP A 57 9.89 10.62 -4.84
C ASP A 57 9.65 10.79 -6.34
N ARG A 58 10.63 10.42 -7.17
CA ARG A 58 10.51 10.54 -8.62
C ARG A 58 10.04 11.93 -9.06
N GLN A 59 10.64 12.97 -8.50
CA GLN A 59 10.30 14.38 -8.67
C GLN A 59 8.85 14.75 -8.29
N ARG A 60 8.19 13.91 -7.50
CA ARG A 60 6.87 14.15 -6.94
C ARG A 60 6.94 14.03 -5.42
N GLY A 61 5.97 14.59 -4.73
CA GLY A 61 5.82 14.44 -3.29
C GLY A 61 5.04 15.59 -2.69
N PRO A 62 4.50 15.40 -1.49
CA PRO A 62 3.79 16.45 -0.81
C PRO A 62 4.76 17.57 -0.42
N ARG A 63 4.25 18.78 -0.52
CA ARG A 63 4.79 19.96 0.14
C ARG A 63 3.78 20.41 1.17
N VAL A 64 4.20 20.51 2.43
CA VAL A 64 3.32 20.92 3.52
C VAL A 64 3.98 22.07 4.27
N GLU A 65 3.23 23.15 4.48
CA GLU A 65 3.63 24.30 5.30
C GLU A 65 2.58 24.44 6.41
N GLY A 66 2.99 24.26 7.66
CA GLY A 66 2.13 24.37 8.84
C GLY A 66 2.51 25.57 9.69
N TYR A 67 1.51 26.36 10.09
CA TYR A 67 1.65 27.43 11.09
C TYR A 67 0.67 27.15 12.21
N TYR A 68 1.17 26.98 13.43
CA TYR A 68 0.36 26.58 14.57
C TYR A 68 0.50 27.55 15.73
N ARG A 69 -0.58 27.74 16.50
CA ARG A 69 -0.54 28.29 17.85
C ARG A 69 -0.77 27.15 18.82
N LEU A 70 0.11 27.01 19.77
CA LEU A 70 0.06 25.94 20.76
C LEU A 70 -0.34 26.49 22.12
N ARG A 71 -1.17 25.74 22.84
CA ARG A 71 -1.42 25.92 24.28
C ARG A 71 -1.17 24.60 24.97
N ASP A 72 -0.29 24.59 25.96
CA ASP A 72 0.15 23.38 26.68
C ASP A 72 0.66 22.27 25.73
N GLY A 73 1.36 22.70 24.66
CA GLY A 73 1.91 21.83 23.64
C GLY A 73 0.88 21.25 22.66
N ARG A 74 -0.38 21.64 22.72
CA ARG A 74 -1.46 21.24 21.83
C ARG A 74 -1.79 22.35 20.82
N PRO A 75 -1.87 22.08 19.52
CA PRO A 75 -2.34 23.05 18.54
C PRO A 75 -3.79 23.43 18.83
N ILE A 76 -4.04 24.73 19.02
CA ILE A 76 -5.37 25.30 19.21
C ILE A 76 -5.82 26.11 17.99
N TRP A 77 -4.91 26.42 17.12
CA TRP A 77 -5.16 27.07 15.84
C TRP A 77 -4.08 26.64 14.85
N GLY A 78 -4.43 26.50 13.58
CA GLY A 78 -3.48 26.21 12.52
C GLY A 78 -3.92 26.71 11.16
N ASP A 79 -2.94 27.06 10.34
CA ASP A 79 -2.98 27.28 8.90
C ASP A 79 -2.07 26.23 8.28
N VAL A 80 -2.64 25.20 7.66
CA VAL A 80 -1.91 24.12 7.00
C VAL A 80 -2.11 24.25 5.50
N ARG A 81 -1.03 24.52 4.80
CA ARG A 81 -1.00 24.62 3.34
C ARG A 81 -0.36 23.38 2.78
N SER A 82 -1.04 22.72 1.90
CA SER A 82 -0.52 21.50 1.29
C SER A 82 -0.82 21.43 -0.20
N GLY A 83 0.09 20.83 -0.91
CA GLY A 83 -0.12 20.36 -2.27
C GLY A 83 0.08 18.84 -2.29
N GLY A 84 -0.75 18.13 -3.04
CA GLY A 84 -0.66 16.67 -3.18
C GLY A 84 0.64 16.20 -3.81
N ALA A 85 0.66 14.97 -4.30
CA ALA A 85 1.85 14.31 -4.88
C ALA A 85 2.57 15.11 -5.99
N GLN A 86 1.95 16.14 -6.52
CA GLN A 86 2.51 17.00 -7.58
C GLN A 86 3.20 18.26 -7.03
N ALA A 87 2.99 18.60 -5.76
CA ALA A 87 3.41 19.90 -5.20
C ALA A 87 4.94 20.09 -5.10
N ALA A 88 5.72 19.00 -5.12
CA ALA A 88 7.17 19.05 -5.19
C ALA A 88 7.69 19.44 -6.58
N ALA A 89 6.85 19.31 -7.62
CA ALA A 89 7.18 19.65 -8.99
C ALA A 89 6.70 21.06 -9.33
N ALA A 90 7.42 21.74 -10.21
CA ALA A 90 6.85 22.85 -10.96
C ALA A 90 5.91 22.31 -12.04
N ASP A 91 4.95 23.10 -12.47
CA ASP A 91 4.15 22.78 -13.67
C ASP A 91 5.05 22.72 -14.92
N ILE A 92 4.47 22.37 -16.06
CA ILE A 92 5.23 22.28 -17.33
C ILE A 92 5.87 23.61 -17.75
N SER A 93 5.40 24.75 -17.22
CA SER A 93 5.95 26.08 -17.46
C SER A 93 7.05 26.47 -16.45
N GLY A 94 7.32 25.62 -15.46
CA GLY A 94 8.29 25.88 -14.39
C GLY A 94 7.71 26.67 -13.21
N LYS A 95 6.40 26.96 -13.19
CA LYS A 95 5.77 27.66 -12.08
C LYS A 95 5.47 26.70 -10.92
N PRO A 96 5.67 27.14 -9.66
CA PRO A 96 5.28 26.36 -8.50
C PRO A 96 3.78 26.03 -8.52
N ILE A 97 3.44 24.78 -8.16
CA ILE A 97 2.04 24.38 -8.01
C ILE A 97 1.49 25.06 -6.76
N PRO A 98 0.33 25.73 -6.83
CA PRO A 98 -0.29 26.35 -5.66
C PRO A 98 -0.59 25.34 -4.56
N LEU A 99 -0.49 25.75 -3.30
CA LEU A 99 -0.88 24.96 -2.14
C LEU A 99 -2.30 25.34 -1.73
N SER A 100 -3.14 24.33 -1.48
CA SER A 100 -4.45 24.49 -0.86
C SER A 100 -4.29 24.78 0.63
N SER A 101 -5.12 25.66 1.18
CA SER A 101 -5.09 26.04 2.59
C SER A 101 -6.21 25.37 3.37
N ALA A 102 -5.87 24.74 4.49
CA ALA A 102 -6.81 24.23 5.47
C ALA A 102 -6.54 24.90 6.82
N PHE A 103 -7.54 25.60 7.34
CA PHE A 103 -7.47 26.27 8.62
C PHE A 103 -8.27 25.53 9.66
N PHE A 104 -7.84 25.63 10.92
CA PHE A 104 -8.64 25.20 12.04
C PHE A 104 -8.49 26.09 13.27
N ALA A 105 -9.50 26.11 14.10
CA ALA A 105 -9.46 26.70 15.43
C ALA A 105 -10.26 25.86 16.41
N LEU A 106 -9.70 25.69 17.60
CA LEU A 106 -10.29 24.99 18.73
C LEU A 106 -10.69 25.99 19.81
N ASP A 107 -11.97 25.99 20.18
CA ASP A 107 -12.51 26.78 21.29
C ASP A 107 -13.34 25.88 22.22
N GLY A 108 -12.72 25.48 23.32
CA GLY A 108 -13.35 24.55 24.27
C GLY A 108 -13.71 23.21 23.64
N THR A 109 -14.99 23.00 23.42
CA THR A 109 -15.59 21.81 22.79
C THR A 109 -16.01 22.04 21.33
N ARG A 110 -15.55 23.11 20.70
CA ARG A 110 -15.87 23.46 19.32
C ARG A 110 -14.63 23.44 18.45
N LEU A 111 -14.73 22.73 17.34
CA LEU A 111 -13.75 22.75 16.25
C LEU A 111 -14.39 23.54 15.10
N ARG A 112 -13.74 24.59 14.67
CA ARG A 112 -14.04 25.26 13.41
C ARG A 112 -12.94 24.92 12.40
N THR A 113 -13.34 24.49 11.20
CA THR A 113 -12.45 24.30 10.06
C THR A 113 -12.93 25.14 8.88
N TRP A 114 -11.99 25.66 8.08
CA TRP A 114 -12.32 26.42 6.87
C TRP A 114 -11.15 26.33 5.87
N GLY A 115 -11.48 26.51 4.60
CA GLY A 115 -10.52 26.51 3.49
C GLY A 115 -11.26 26.40 2.16
N ASP A 116 -10.65 26.89 1.08
CA ASP A 116 -11.13 26.77 -0.30
C ASP A 116 -12.63 27.08 -0.51
N GLY A 117 -13.18 28.01 0.30
CA GLY A 117 -14.58 28.45 0.23
C GLY A 117 -15.54 27.77 1.20
N ASP A 118 -15.17 26.67 1.82
CA ASP A 118 -16.00 25.93 2.78
C ASP A 118 -15.65 26.24 4.24
N SER A 119 -16.65 26.18 5.11
CA SER A 119 -16.46 26.34 6.56
C SER A 119 -17.39 25.40 7.32
N THR A 120 -16.86 24.67 8.29
CA THR A 120 -17.64 23.79 9.15
C THR A 120 -17.39 24.09 10.62
N VAL A 121 -18.40 23.82 11.46
CA VAL A 121 -18.28 23.85 12.91
C VAL A 121 -18.80 22.52 13.46
N ALA A 122 -17.97 21.85 14.27
CA ALA A 122 -18.30 20.58 14.88
C ALA A 122 -18.12 20.63 16.40
N ALA A 123 -18.94 19.89 17.12
CA ALA A 123 -18.72 19.62 18.53
C ALA A 123 -17.64 18.52 18.67
N ILE A 124 -16.71 18.73 19.60
CA ILE A 124 -15.62 17.80 19.88
C ILE A 124 -15.45 17.60 21.39
N PRO A 125 -14.84 16.52 21.87
CA PRO A 125 -14.51 16.35 23.27
C PRO A 125 -13.61 17.49 23.77
N ALA A 126 -13.83 17.93 25.00
CA ALA A 126 -12.98 18.94 25.63
C ALA A 126 -11.52 18.46 25.64
N GLY A 127 -10.60 19.35 25.28
CA GLY A 127 -9.17 19.01 25.23
C GLY A 127 -8.74 18.11 24.07
N ALA A 128 -9.62 17.75 23.14
CA ALA A 128 -9.28 16.91 22.01
C ALA A 128 -8.17 17.52 21.13
N TRP A 129 -7.33 16.65 20.59
CA TRP A 129 -6.37 16.99 19.52
C TRP A 129 -7.05 16.95 18.17
N TYR A 130 -6.76 17.89 17.31
CA TYR A 130 -7.21 17.85 15.91
C TYR A 130 -6.04 17.49 14.99
N LEU A 131 -6.24 16.47 14.15
CA LEU A 131 -5.33 16.11 13.07
C LEU A 131 -5.79 16.81 11.78
N PRO A 132 -5.00 17.72 11.21
CA PRO A 132 -5.34 18.36 9.95
C PRO A 132 -5.34 17.33 8.78
N PRO A 133 -5.91 17.66 7.61
CA PRO A 133 -5.92 16.76 6.45
C PRO A 133 -4.53 16.37 5.97
N SER A 134 -3.56 17.27 6.11
CA SER A 134 -2.15 17.01 5.79
C SER A 134 -1.31 17.19 7.04
N THR A 135 -0.50 16.20 7.35
CA THR A 135 0.39 16.17 8.51
C THR A 135 1.85 16.08 8.07
N THR A 136 2.74 16.37 9.00
CA THR A 136 4.18 16.26 8.87
C THR A 136 4.75 15.39 9.99
N PRO A 137 5.99 14.92 9.93
CA PRO A 137 6.63 14.24 11.06
C PRO A 137 6.63 15.04 12.37
N PHE A 138 6.56 16.38 12.28
CA PHE A 138 6.38 17.22 13.47
C PHE A 138 5.03 16.97 14.15
N ASP A 139 3.94 16.81 13.40
CA ASP A 139 2.59 16.61 13.97
C ASP A 139 2.53 15.30 14.76
N ASP A 140 3.16 14.24 14.27
CA ASP A 140 3.26 12.96 14.97
C ASP A 140 4.08 13.08 16.26
N ALA A 141 5.22 13.76 16.21
CA ALA A 141 6.05 13.98 17.38
C ALA A 141 5.35 14.87 18.44
N ALA A 142 4.67 15.92 18.00
CA ALA A 142 3.90 16.80 18.88
C ALA A 142 2.71 16.05 19.54
N LEU A 143 2.02 15.21 18.77
CA LEU A 143 0.95 14.35 19.28
C LEU A 143 1.50 13.33 20.29
N ALA A 144 2.62 12.67 19.98
CA ALA A 144 3.28 11.73 20.92
C ALA A 144 3.66 12.43 22.23
N ALA A 145 4.34 13.57 22.14
CA ALA A 145 4.75 14.35 23.31
C ALA A 145 3.55 14.85 24.12
N TRP A 146 2.43 15.20 23.51
CA TRP A 146 1.20 15.55 24.19
C TRP A 146 0.57 14.34 24.89
N LEU A 147 0.44 13.20 24.20
CA LEU A 147 -0.13 11.96 24.75
C LEU A 147 0.69 11.43 25.93
N LEU A 148 2.02 11.53 25.90
CA LEU A 148 2.90 11.12 27.00
C LEU A 148 2.61 11.88 28.32
N ARG A 149 2.03 13.09 28.23
CA ARG A 149 1.62 13.90 29.39
C ARG A 149 0.18 13.67 29.83
N GLN A 150 -0.64 12.94 29.02
CA GLN A 150 -2.04 12.68 29.37
C GLN A 150 -2.17 11.52 30.36
N PRO A 151 -3.27 11.48 31.15
CA PRO A 151 -3.59 10.32 31.97
C PRO A 151 -3.63 9.04 31.13
N GLN A 152 -3.03 7.95 31.65
CA GLN A 152 -2.96 6.66 30.96
C GLN A 152 -2.33 6.74 29.54
N ARG A 153 -1.62 7.84 29.21
CA ARG A 153 -0.98 8.08 27.91
C ARG A 153 -1.95 7.94 26.74
N GLN A 154 -3.16 8.43 26.91
CA GLN A 154 -4.20 8.41 25.88
C GLN A 154 -4.97 9.72 25.85
N GLY A 155 -5.59 10.03 24.70
CA GLY A 155 -6.37 11.24 24.55
C GLY A 155 -7.31 11.19 23.34
N SER A 156 -8.35 12.04 23.38
CA SER A 156 -9.27 12.19 22.27
C SER A 156 -8.57 12.87 21.10
N VAL A 157 -8.71 12.29 19.91
CA VAL A 157 -8.16 12.80 18.63
C VAL A 157 -9.27 12.87 17.60
N VAL A 158 -9.40 13.98 16.92
CA VAL A 158 -10.41 14.19 15.84
C VAL A 158 -9.68 14.17 14.49
N PRO A 159 -10.21 13.46 13.49
CA PRO A 159 -11.52 12.78 13.38
C PRO A 159 -11.58 11.35 13.95
N THR A 160 -10.48 10.81 14.47
CA THR A 160 -10.43 9.53 15.18
C THR A 160 -11.10 9.64 16.55
N ALA A 161 -11.29 8.56 17.28
CA ALA A 161 -11.90 8.62 18.61
C ALA A 161 -10.84 8.80 19.70
N THR A 162 -9.90 7.87 19.80
CA THR A 162 -8.88 7.84 20.86
C THR A 162 -7.55 7.40 20.29
N ALA A 163 -6.50 8.18 20.57
CA ALA A 163 -5.12 7.77 20.33
C ALA A 163 -4.45 7.40 21.67
N ARG A 164 -3.48 6.50 21.59
CA ARG A 164 -2.64 6.05 22.70
C ARG A 164 -1.19 6.12 22.29
N VAL A 165 -0.30 6.36 23.25
CA VAL A 165 1.13 6.30 23.05
C VAL A 165 1.77 5.31 24.02
N GLU A 166 2.65 4.48 23.47
CA GLU A 166 3.56 3.63 24.23
C GLU A 166 4.98 4.18 24.10
N LEU A 167 5.72 4.29 25.20
CA LEU A 167 7.15 4.56 25.17
C LEU A 167 7.85 3.20 25.05
N VAL A 168 8.34 2.88 23.87
CA VAL A 168 8.83 1.54 23.51
C VAL A 168 10.34 1.39 23.64
N ALA A 169 11.06 2.50 23.65
CA ALA A 169 12.48 2.54 23.96
C ALA A 169 12.88 3.89 24.59
N ASP A 170 13.86 3.84 25.48
CA ASP A 170 14.56 4.99 26.06
C ASP A 170 16.05 4.64 26.05
N THR A 171 16.83 5.34 25.23
CA THR A 171 18.23 5.00 24.98
C THR A 171 19.10 6.24 24.87
N SER A 172 20.40 6.07 24.96
CA SER A 172 21.38 7.14 24.72
C SER A 172 22.32 6.70 23.61
N LEU A 173 22.37 7.50 22.54
CA LEU A 173 23.26 7.28 21.40
C LEU A 173 24.25 8.44 21.27
N ALA A 174 25.44 8.16 20.76
CA ALA A 174 26.44 9.19 20.47
C ALA A 174 26.06 9.88 19.14
N VAL A 175 25.52 11.10 19.24
CA VAL A 175 25.23 11.97 18.08
C VAL A 175 26.36 12.99 17.98
N ASN A 176 27.14 12.94 16.91
CA ASN A 176 28.31 13.80 16.74
C ASN A 176 29.26 13.79 17.94
N GLY A 177 29.48 12.58 18.50
CA GLY A 177 30.36 12.38 19.67
C GLY A 177 29.75 12.78 21.02
N ARG A 178 28.51 13.25 21.08
CA ARG A 178 27.83 13.64 22.31
C ARG A 178 26.73 12.64 22.67
N PRO A 179 26.69 12.13 23.93
CA PRO A 179 25.58 11.33 24.40
C PRO A 179 24.26 12.10 24.25
N THR A 180 23.31 11.54 23.54
CA THR A 180 21.99 12.13 23.32
C THR A 180 20.93 11.11 23.73
N ARG A 181 20.09 11.48 24.69
CA ARG A 181 18.97 10.63 25.12
C ARG A 181 17.86 10.73 24.09
N LEU A 182 17.38 9.59 23.64
CA LEU A 182 16.35 9.46 22.63
C LEU A 182 15.27 8.50 23.10
N GLN A 183 14.03 8.85 22.87
CA GLN A 183 12.86 8.06 23.24
C GLN A 183 12.07 7.69 21.99
N LEU A 184 11.79 6.40 21.81
CA LEU A 184 10.90 5.91 20.74
C LEU A 184 9.48 5.82 21.27
N ALA A 185 8.59 6.58 20.67
CA ALA A 185 7.16 6.57 20.93
C ALA A 185 6.40 5.87 19.80
N ALA A 186 5.46 5.00 20.16
CA ALA A 186 4.55 4.33 19.23
C ALA A 186 3.12 4.83 19.46
N ILE A 187 2.55 5.54 18.48
CA ILE A 187 1.18 6.06 18.54
C ILE A 187 0.25 5.06 17.86
N SER A 188 -0.79 4.63 18.57
CA SER A 188 -1.84 3.73 18.07
C SER A 188 -3.20 4.42 18.04
N GLY A 189 -4.09 3.97 17.14
CA GLY A 189 -5.48 4.46 17.02
C GLY A 189 -5.67 5.58 16.02
N ILE A 190 -4.64 5.99 15.29
CA ILE A 190 -4.74 6.99 14.21
C ILE A 190 -4.55 6.38 12.83
N ASP A 191 -3.85 5.26 12.73
CA ASP A 191 -3.59 4.52 11.51
C ASP A 191 -3.73 3.01 11.75
N LEU A 192 -3.64 2.20 10.70
CA LEU A 192 -3.71 0.72 10.73
C LEU A 192 -2.54 0.09 11.48
N ALA A 193 -1.40 0.73 11.48
CA ALA A 193 -0.21 0.35 12.23
C ALA A 193 0.22 1.48 13.17
N PRO A 194 0.96 1.18 14.27
CA PRO A 194 1.49 2.23 15.12
C PRO A 194 2.45 3.16 14.35
N THR A 195 2.25 4.46 14.49
CA THR A 195 3.18 5.48 13.98
C THR A 195 4.37 5.58 14.94
N LEU A 196 5.58 5.35 14.44
CA LEU A 196 6.81 5.41 15.23
C LEU A 196 7.49 6.77 15.09
N THR A 197 7.83 7.40 16.22
CA THR A 197 8.53 8.67 16.23
C THR A 197 9.59 8.71 17.33
N TRP A 198 10.78 9.17 16.99
CA TRP A 198 11.85 9.40 17.94
C TRP A 198 11.81 10.83 18.46
N LEU A 199 11.79 10.95 19.77
CA LEU A 199 11.80 12.22 20.49
C LEU A 199 13.14 12.42 21.21
N ASP A 200 13.61 13.66 21.28
CA ASP A 200 14.70 14.03 22.17
C ASP A 200 14.18 14.25 23.62
N GLU A 201 15.05 14.57 24.55
CA GLU A 201 14.74 14.82 25.97
C GLU A 201 13.74 15.95 26.19
N ARG A 202 13.56 16.86 25.22
CA ARG A 202 12.58 17.95 25.27
C ARG A 202 11.23 17.54 24.67
N GLY A 203 11.08 16.30 24.19
CA GLY A 203 9.90 15.84 23.49
C GLY A 203 9.77 16.41 22.08
N THR A 204 10.87 16.86 21.47
CA THR A 204 10.90 17.37 20.08
C THR A 204 11.31 16.26 19.13
N LEU A 205 10.80 16.30 17.92
CA LEU A 205 11.16 15.33 16.87
C LEU A 205 12.68 15.21 16.72
N PHE A 206 13.16 13.97 16.77
CA PHE A 206 14.53 13.63 16.40
C PHE A 206 14.60 12.89 15.08
N ALA A 207 13.78 11.84 14.91
CA ALA A 207 13.63 11.10 13.66
C ALA A 207 12.23 10.47 13.56
N SER A 208 11.80 10.18 12.34
CA SER A 208 10.55 9.47 12.04
C SER A 208 10.72 8.65 10.77
N SER A 209 10.13 7.46 10.74
CA SER A 209 10.14 6.55 9.59
C SER A 209 8.73 6.42 9.05
N ALA A 210 8.53 6.67 7.76
CA ALA A 210 7.25 6.54 7.06
C ALA A 210 7.46 5.87 5.68
N GLY A 211 7.09 4.60 5.54
CA GLY A 211 7.33 3.83 4.32
C GLY A 211 8.82 3.81 3.95
N TRP A 212 9.16 4.31 2.76
CA TRP A 212 10.54 4.41 2.26
C TRP A 212 11.29 5.65 2.74
N PHE A 213 10.62 6.55 3.44
CA PHE A 213 11.18 7.85 3.84
C PHE A 213 11.55 7.85 5.32
N ILE A 214 12.70 8.43 5.59
CA ILE A 214 13.17 8.69 6.95
C ILE A 214 13.44 10.18 7.06
N THR A 215 12.79 10.84 8.00
CA THR A 215 13.09 12.21 8.40
C THR A 215 13.97 12.16 9.63
N VAL A 216 15.13 12.79 9.60
CA VAL A 216 16.07 12.81 10.73
C VAL A 216 16.68 14.19 10.90
N ARG A 217 16.99 14.57 12.13
CA ARG A 217 17.68 15.82 12.44
C ARG A 217 18.98 15.91 11.66
N ARG A 218 19.19 17.04 10.95
CA ARG A 218 20.37 17.24 10.12
C ARG A 218 21.66 17.09 10.91
N GLY A 219 22.59 16.31 10.36
CA GLY A 219 23.86 15.97 11.00
C GLY A 219 23.78 14.78 11.98
N ALA A 220 22.60 14.16 12.11
CA ALA A 220 22.40 12.97 12.94
C ALA A 220 22.16 11.69 12.12
N GLU A 221 22.42 11.74 10.81
CA GLU A 221 22.13 10.63 9.89
C GLU A 221 22.90 9.34 10.27
N GLY A 222 24.08 9.50 10.87
CA GLY A 222 24.95 8.38 11.26
C GLY A 222 24.36 7.46 12.33
N VAL A 223 23.35 7.90 13.10
CA VAL A 223 22.70 7.03 14.11
C VAL A 223 21.50 6.25 13.57
N LEU A 224 21.07 6.49 12.34
CA LEU A 224 19.90 5.85 11.74
C LEU A 224 19.94 4.30 11.79
N PRO A 225 21.07 3.62 11.52
CA PRO A 225 21.10 2.17 11.62
C PRO A 225 20.75 1.65 13.02
N ALA A 226 21.22 2.34 14.08
CA ALA A 226 20.92 1.97 15.45
C ALA A 226 19.44 2.23 15.81
N LEU A 227 18.89 3.39 15.39
CA LEU A 227 17.47 3.70 15.58
C LEU A 227 16.59 2.66 14.86
N ARG A 228 16.92 2.32 13.63
CA ARG A 228 16.17 1.36 12.84
C ARG A 228 16.22 -0.05 13.45
N ALA A 229 17.35 -0.47 13.97
CA ALA A 229 17.47 -1.76 14.66
C ALA A 229 16.53 -1.86 15.88
N ILE A 230 16.39 -0.78 16.65
CA ILE A 230 15.49 -0.72 17.81
C ILE A 230 14.02 -0.77 17.35
N GLU A 231 13.66 0.01 16.34
CA GLU A 231 12.32 -0.02 15.73
C GLU A 231 11.92 -1.43 15.27
N LEU A 232 12.77 -2.06 14.47
CA LEU A 232 12.53 -3.40 13.93
C LEU A 232 12.41 -4.44 15.05
N ALA A 233 13.27 -4.39 16.05
CA ALA A 233 13.21 -5.33 17.17
C ALA A 233 11.91 -5.21 17.97
N TRP A 234 11.37 -4.00 18.11
CA TRP A 234 10.07 -3.80 18.76
C TRP A 234 8.92 -4.31 17.88
N LEU A 235 8.92 -3.95 16.59
CA LEU A 235 7.91 -4.41 15.63
C LEU A 235 7.89 -5.95 15.59
N ASP A 236 9.06 -6.59 15.56
CA ASP A 236 9.17 -8.05 15.52
C ASP A 236 8.53 -8.72 16.76
N ARG A 237 8.78 -8.19 17.97
CA ARG A 237 8.15 -8.71 19.18
C ARG A 237 6.64 -8.50 19.19
N ARG A 238 6.19 -7.31 18.77
CA ARG A 238 4.75 -6.99 18.67
C ARG A 238 4.04 -7.91 17.69
N ASP A 239 4.61 -8.08 16.50
CA ASP A 239 4.04 -8.94 15.47
C ASP A 239 3.96 -10.40 15.90
N ALA A 240 4.99 -10.90 16.59
CA ALA A 240 5.00 -12.26 17.13
C ALA A 240 3.90 -12.46 18.19
N ALA A 241 3.69 -11.49 19.08
CA ALA A 241 2.62 -11.53 20.08
C ALA A 241 1.22 -11.52 19.42
N ILE A 242 1.01 -10.69 18.38
CA ILE A 242 -0.24 -10.67 17.61
C ILE A 242 -0.45 -12.03 16.91
N ALA A 243 0.61 -12.59 16.32
CA ALA A 243 0.54 -13.88 15.64
C ALA A 243 0.20 -15.03 16.60
N GLU A 244 0.79 -15.04 17.80
CA GLU A 244 0.47 -16.02 18.83
C GLU A 244 -0.99 -15.93 19.28
N GLN A 245 -1.50 -14.73 19.47
CA GLN A 245 -2.87 -14.48 19.93
C GLN A 245 -3.92 -14.87 18.87
N LEU A 246 -3.71 -14.50 17.60
CA LEU A 246 -4.75 -14.60 16.56
C LEU A 246 -4.67 -15.87 15.70
N ALA A 247 -3.57 -16.61 15.77
CA ALA A 247 -3.36 -17.81 14.94
C ALA A 247 -2.75 -18.97 15.71
N PRO A 248 -3.39 -19.47 16.77
CA PRO A 248 -2.90 -20.65 17.46
C PRO A 248 -2.82 -21.84 16.50
N LYS A 249 -1.76 -22.66 16.62
CA LYS A 249 -1.68 -23.90 15.86
C LYS A 249 -2.81 -24.83 16.27
N PRO A 250 -3.58 -25.39 15.31
CA PRO A 250 -4.56 -26.41 15.64
C PRO A 250 -3.87 -27.64 16.23
N SER A 251 -4.40 -28.17 17.33
CA SER A 251 -3.92 -29.41 17.96
C SER A 251 -4.49 -30.66 17.30
N ALA A 252 -5.51 -30.52 16.45
CA ALA A 252 -6.26 -31.60 15.80
C ALA A 252 -6.59 -31.26 14.35
N ALA A 253 -7.16 -32.22 13.63
CA ALA A 253 -7.66 -31.98 12.28
C ALA A 253 -8.75 -30.91 12.26
N ILE A 254 -8.86 -30.21 11.12
CA ILE A 254 -9.92 -29.23 10.83
C ILE A 254 -10.85 -29.87 9.80
N VAL A 255 -12.16 -29.76 10.03
CA VAL A 255 -13.20 -30.26 9.12
C VAL A 255 -14.11 -29.10 8.76
N ILE A 256 -14.11 -28.69 7.50
CA ILE A 256 -15.02 -27.68 6.97
C ILE A 256 -16.16 -28.44 6.28
N ARG A 257 -17.41 -28.28 6.77
CA ARG A 257 -18.58 -29.07 6.32
C ARG A 257 -19.58 -28.24 5.55
N ASN A 258 -20.26 -28.92 4.62
CA ASN A 258 -21.49 -28.49 3.94
C ASN A 258 -21.33 -27.20 3.11
N GLY A 259 -20.12 -26.77 2.76
CA GLY A 259 -19.93 -25.60 1.90
C GLY A 259 -20.06 -25.94 0.42
N ASP A 260 -20.42 -24.96 -0.39
CA ASP A 260 -20.32 -25.06 -1.85
C ASP A 260 -18.86 -24.78 -2.24
N LEU A 261 -18.15 -25.80 -2.69
CA LEU A 261 -16.73 -25.69 -3.05
C LEU A 261 -16.57 -25.17 -4.48
N PHE A 262 -15.88 -24.05 -4.65
CA PHE A 262 -15.43 -23.58 -5.96
C PHE A 262 -14.23 -24.41 -6.43
N ASP A 263 -14.45 -25.18 -7.47
CA ASP A 263 -13.41 -25.93 -8.18
C ASP A 263 -12.74 -25.00 -9.20
N SER A 264 -11.56 -24.49 -8.84
CA SER A 264 -10.83 -23.52 -9.68
C SER A 264 -10.25 -24.11 -10.97
N GLU A 265 -10.11 -25.43 -11.07
CA GLU A 265 -9.67 -26.09 -12.31
C GLU A 265 -10.76 -26.04 -13.38
N THR A 266 -12.01 -26.27 -12.96
CA THR A 266 -13.17 -26.37 -13.87
C THR A 266 -14.02 -25.09 -13.91
N GLY A 267 -13.84 -24.15 -12.97
CA GLY A 267 -14.67 -22.97 -12.78
C GLY A 267 -16.10 -23.27 -12.29
N ARG A 268 -16.35 -24.45 -11.72
CA ARG A 268 -17.68 -24.91 -11.29
C ARG A 268 -17.80 -25.01 -9.77
N LEU A 269 -19.01 -24.88 -9.26
CA LEU A 269 -19.32 -25.16 -7.85
C LEU A 269 -19.62 -26.65 -7.65
N ARG A 270 -19.04 -27.22 -6.60
CA ARG A 270 -19.34 -28.55 -6.09
C ARG A 270 -20.17 -28.38 -4.80
N PRO A 271 -21.48 -28.64 -4.84
CA PRO A 271 -22.36 -28.35 -3.71
C PRO A 271 -22.09 -29.27 -2.52
N ARG A 272 -22.43 -28.81 -1.32
CA ARG A 272 -22.39 -29.58 -0.08
C ARG A 272 -21.11 -30.40 0.09
N THR A 273 -19.97 -29.76 -0.06
CA THR A 273 -18.67 -30.41 0.02
C THR A 273 -18.09 -30.28 1.44
N THR A 274 -17.43 -31.34 1.89
CA THR A 274 -16.61 -31.35 3.11
C THR A 274 -15.12 -31.39 2.74
N VAL A 275 -14.32 -30.59 3.43
CA VAL A 275 -12.85 -30.56 3.33
C VAL A 275 -12.25 -30.93 4.67
N VAL A 276 -11.35 -31.93 4.68
CA VAL A 276 -10.59 -32.34 5.88
C VAL A 276 -9.15 -31.88 5.74
N ILE A 277 -8.63 -31.26 6.77
CA ILE A 277 -7.27 -30.73 6.84
C ILE A 277 -6.55 -31.36 8.03
N THR A 278 -5.37 -31.90 7.79
CA THR A 278 -4.49 -32.44 8.84
C THR A 278 -3.12 -31.78 8.72
N GLY A 279 -2.67 -31.14 9.78
CA GLY A 279 -1.47 -30.30 9.71
C GLY A 279 -1.66 -29.14 8.75
N ASP A 280 -0.78 -29.00 7.78
CA ASP A 280 -0.82 -27.96 6.75
C ASP A 280 -1.42 -28.42 5.40
N ARG A 281 -1.92 -29.70 5.31
CA ARG A 281 -2.38 -30.31 4.06
C ARG A 281 -3.86 -30.67 4.08
N ILE A 282 -4.47 -30.58 2.91
CA ILE A 282 -5.81 -31.12 2.64
C ILE A 282 -5.69 -32.63 2.49
N THR A 283 -6.34 -33.38 3.37
CA THR A 283 -6.26 -34.86 3.40
C THR A 283 -7.49 -35.56 2.81
N ALA A 284 -8.64 -34.88 2.77
CA ALA A 284 -9.81 -35.38 2.08
C ALA A 284 -10.71 -34.25 1.57
N VAL A 285 -11.37 -34.48 0.43
CA VAL A 285 -12.40 -33.62 -0.16
C VAL A 285 -13.48 -34.49 -0.75
N GLY A 286 -14.74 -34.32 -0.33
CA GLY A 286 -15.84 -35.13 -0.84
C GLY A 286 -17.21 -34.61 -0.42
N PRO A 287 -18.30 -35.28 -0.85
CA PRO A 287 -19.66 -34.93 -0.44
C PRO A 287 -19.82 -34.93 1.09
N ALA A 288 -20.65 -34.02 1.61
CA ALA A 288 -20.80 -33.81 3.05
C ALA A 288 -21.13 -35.11 3.83
N ASP A 289 -21.94 -35.97 3.25
CA ASP A 289 -22.44 -37.18 3.89
C ASP A 289 -21.43 -38.36 3.80
N SER A 290 -20.36 -38.22 3.02
CA SER A 290 -19.37 -39.28 2.79
C SER A 290 -18.13 -39.23 3.69
N LEU A 291 -17.85 -38.09 4.33
CA LEU A 291 -16.67 -37.88 5.14
C LEU A 291 -17.02 -37.69 6.62
N LYS A 292 -16.48 -38.56 7.49
CA LYS A 292 -16.59 -38.43 8.94
C LYS A 292 -15.48 -37.55 9.50
N ALA A 293 -15.81 -36.69 10.46
CA ALA A 293 -14.82 -35.93 11.18
C ALA A 293 -13.93 -36.87 12.03
N PRO A 294 -12.59 -36.74 11.98
CA PRO A 294 -11.72 -37.44 12.93
C PRO A 294 -12.08 -37.06 14.38
N ALA A 295 -11.81 -37.94 15.32
CA ALA A 295 -12.03 -37.65 16.73
C ALA A 295 -11.23 -36.43 17.17
N GLY A 296 -11.86 -35.52 17.92
CA GLY A 296 -11.25 -34.30 18.39
C GLY A 296 -11.05 -33.20 17.33
N ALA A 297 -11.51 -33.38 16.09
CA ALA A 297 -11.39 -32.39 15.03
C ALA A 297 -12.16 -31.11 15.35
N THR A 298 -11.56 -29.96 14.98
CA THR A 298 -12.27 -28.69 14.95
C THR A 298 -13.21 -28.65 13.74
N VAL A 299 -14.51 -28.54 13.98
CA VAL A 299 -15.53 -28.54 12.92
C VAL A 299 -15.97 -27.10 12.64
N ILE A 300 -15.90 -26.70 11.37
CA ILE A 300 -16.36 -25.42 10.85
C ILE A 300 -17.56 -25.69 9.94
N ASP A 301 -18.72 -25.15 10.28
CA ASP A 301 -19.91 -25.25 9.44
C ASP A 301 -19.90 -24.16 8.37
N ALA A 302 -19.88 -24.57 7.11
CA ALA A 302 -19.92 -23.70 5.93
C ALA A 302 -21.27 -23.80 5.19
N THR A 303 -22.34 -24.28 5.86
CA THR A 303 -23.66 -24.34 5.26
C THR A 303 -24.11 -22.97 4.75
N GLY A 304 -24.52 -22.91 3.47
CA GLY A 304 -24.94 -21.68 2.79
C GLY A 304 -23.78 -20.73 2.43
N LYS A 305 -22.52 -21.19 2.58
CA LYS A 305 -21.31 -20.42 2.26
C LYS A 305 -20.53 -21.08 1.13
N THR A 306 -19.67 -20.30 0.50
CA THR A 306 -18.76 -20.79 -0.54
C THR A 306 -17.36 -20.99 0.03
N ILE A 307 -16.78 -22.15 -0.23
CA ILE A 307 -15.35 -22.44 0.01
C ILE A 307 -14.61 -22.16 -1.28
N ILE A 308 -13.62 -21.25 -1.24
CA ILE A 308 -12.76 -20.94 -2.39
C ILE A 308 -11.30 -21.27 -2.04
N PRO A 309 -10.43 -21.57 -3.01
CA PRO A 309 -8.99 -21.61 -2.77
C PRO A 309 -8.53 -20.26 -2.26
N GLY A 310 -7.47 -20.24 -1.47
CA GLY A 310 -6.82 -19.00 -1.06
C GLY A 310 -6.39 -18.17 -2.27
N MET A 311 -6.72 -16.89 -2.25
CA MET A 311 -6.45 -15.98 -3.36
C MET A 311 -4.99 -15.53 -3.36
N TRP A 312 -4.53 -15.08 -4.51
CA TRP A 312 -3.20 -14.55 -4.78
C TRP A 312 -3.28 -13.08 -5.20
N ASP A 313 -2.67 -12.19 -4.43
CA ASP A 313 -2.42 -10.82 -4.88
C ASP A 313 -1.04 -10.76 -5.55
N MET A 314 -1.04 -10.60 -6.88
CA MET A 314 0.16 -10.72 -7.70
C MET A 314 0.97 -9.44 -7.80
N HIS A 315 0.55 -8.36 -7.10
CA HIS A 315 1.29 -7.10 -7.09
C HIS A 315 1.11 -6.37 -5.76
N THR A 316 2.00 -6.63 -4.84
CA THR A 316 2.02 -5.94 -3.54
C THR A 316 3.37 -5.31 -3.25
N HIS A 317 3.40 -4.44 -2.26
CA HIS A 317 4.59 -3.83 -1.70
C HIS A 317 4.54 -3.97 -0.18
N ALA A 318 5.12 -5.03 0.36
CA ALA A 318 5.02 -5.41 1.78
C ALA A 318 5.91 -4.54 2.69
N PHE A 319 5.86 -3.23 2.54
CA PHE A 319 6.69 -2.27 3.30
C PHE A 319 5.93 -1.50 4.39
N GLN A 320 4.59 -1.59 4.43
CA GLN A 320 3.78 -0.82 5.39
C GLN A 320 3.62 -1.48 6.76
N GLY A 321 4.21 -2.65 6.96
CA GLY A 321 4.23 -3.30 8.26
C GLY A 321 3.33 -4.53 8.38
N SER A 322 3.04 -4.92 9.61
CA SER A 322 2.22 -6.10 9.93
C SER A 322 0.74 -5.93 9.54
N ALA A 323 0.26 -4.71 9.44
CA ALA A 323 -1.13 -4.43 9.06
C ALA A 323 -1.46 -4.97 7.67
N ASP A 324 -0.55 -4.86 6.70
CA ASP A 324 -0.79 -5.33 5.34
C ASP A 324 -1.09 -6.83 5.29
N GLY A 325 -0.27 -7.63 5.96
CA GLY A 325 -0.47 -9.08 6.01
C GLY A 325 -1.77 -9.48 6.69
N ILE A 326 -2.16 -8.75 7.74
CA ILE A 326 -3.43 -8.97 8.46
C ILE A 326 -4.61 -8.64 7.56
N LEU A 327 -4.58 -7.50 6.85
CA LEU A 327 -5.63 -7.08 5.92
C LEU A 327 -5.76 -8.03 4.74
N GLN A 328 -4.63 -8.50 4.19
CA GLN A 328 -4.61 -9.48 3.11
C GLN A 328 -5.23 -10.81 3.53
N LEU A 329 -4.83 -11.34 4.70
CA LEU A 329 -5.46 -12.56 5.23
C LEU A 329 -6.96 -12.36 5.47
N ALA A 330 -7.36 -11.25 6.11
CA ALA A 330 -8.76 -10.95 6.36
C ALA A 330 -9.60 -10.91 5.07
N ALA A 331 -8.99 -10.53 3.95
CA ALA A 331 -9.61 -10.49 2.63
C ALA A 331 -9.64 -11.86 1.91
N GLY A 332 -9.06 -12.92 2.48
CA GLY A 332 -8.98 -14.24 1.84
C GLY A 332 -7.74 -14.46 0.98
N ILE A 333 -6.77 -13.56 1.04
CA ILE A 333 -5.51 -13.67 0.30
C ILE A 333 -4.53 -14.49 1.12
N THR A 334 -4.08 -15.63 0.60
CA THR A 334 -3.15 -16.54 1.29
C THR A 334 -1.74 -16.51 0.70
N THR A 335 -1.58 -15.93 -0.49
CA THR A 335 -0.29 -15.72 -1.14
C THR A 335 -0.24 -14.33 -1.75
N VAL A 336 0.91 -13.68 -1.62
CA VAL A 336 1.20 -12.40 -2.27
C VAL A 336 2.51 -12.48 -3.04
N ARG A 337 2.60 -11.72 -4.13
CA ARG A 337 3.85 -11.47 -4.82
C ARG A 337 4.31 -10.05 -4.49
N ASP A 338 5.40 -9.95 -3.74
CA ASP A 338 6.03 -8.66 -3.43
C ASP A 338 6.84 -8.18 -4.64
N MET A 339 6.47 -7.02 -5.15
CA MET A 339 7.04 -6.48 -6.39
C MET A 339 8.07 -5.38 -6.17
N ALA A 340 8.23 -4.91 -4.95
CA ALA A 340 9.33 -4.02 -4.55
C ALA A 340 9.31 -3.81 -3.04
N ALA A 341 10.29 -4.34 -2.35
CA ALA A 341 10.61 -3.99 -0.97
C ALA A 341 12.13 -3.94 -0.81
N ASP A 342 12.58 -3.31 0.27
CA ASP A 342 13.99 -3.42 0.66
C ASP A 342 14.34 -4.88 0.88
N LEU A 343 15.47 -5.29 0.31
CA LEU A 343 15.90 -6.69 0.25
C LEU A 343 15.88 -7.36 1.63
N ASP A 344 16.45 -6.71 2.65
CA ASP A 344 16.51 -7.25 4.00
C ASP A 344 15.14 -7.29 4.68
N VAL A 345 14.28 -6.33 4.38
CA VAL A 345 12.90 -6.27 4.88
C VAL A 345 12.05 -7.37 4.25
N ALA A 346 12.12 -7.54 2.93
CA ALA A 346 11.34 -8.54 2.21
C ALA A 346 11.70 -9.96 2.64
N THR A 347 12.97 -10.29 2.70
CA THR A 347 13.45 -11.62 3.12
C THR A 347 13.09 -11.92 4.57
N SER A 348 13.30 -10.96 5.47
CA SER A 348 12.92 -11.10 6.89
C SER A 348 11.42 -11.35 7.04
N ARG A 349 10.58 -10.59 6.34
CA ARG A 349 9.11 -10.75 6.41
C ARG A 349 8.64 -12.09 5.87
N ARG A 350 9.16 -12.50 4.70
CA ARG A 350 8.88 -13.83 4.16
C ARG A 350 9.18 -14.91 5.20
N ASP A 351 10.39 -14.91 5.74
CA ASP A 351 10.85 -15.94 6.66
C ASP A 351 10.06 -15.93 7.97
N ARG A 352 9.63 -14.76 8.46
CA ARG A 352 8.79 -14.63 9.65
C ARG A 352 7.35 -15.09 9.39
N ALA A 353 6.80 -14.78 8.21
CA ALA A 353 5.47 -15.26 7.82
C ALA A 353 5.45 -16.79 7.67
N ASP A 354 6.52 -17.38 7.14
CA ASP A 354 6.65 -18.84 7.00
C ASP A 354 6.84 -19.53 8.35
N ARG A 355 7.58 -18.94 9.27
CA ARG A 355 7.67 -19.42 10.67
C ARG A 355 6.42 -19.17 11.50
N GLY A 356 5.49 -18.31 11.03
CA GLY A 356 4.27 -17.92 11.74
C GLY A 356 4.50 -16.94 12.89
N THR A 357 5.59 -16.18 12.86
CA THR A 357 5.88 -15.07 13.79
C THR A 357 5.51 -13.69 13.22
N LEU A 358 4.96 -13.67 12.01
CA LEU A 358 4.31 -12.52 11.39
C LEU A 358 3.01 -13.00 10.76
N LEU A 359 1.88 -12.36 11.07
CA LEU A 359 0.62 -12.65 10.39
C LEU A 359 0.66 -12.08 8.98
N GLY A 360 0.42 -12.93 8.02
CA GLY A 360 0.35 -12.54 6.62
C GLY A 360 0.28 -13.74 5.69
N PRO A 361 0.02 -13.48 4.40
CA PRO A 361 0.12 -14.46 3.34
C PRO A 361 1.53 -15.02 3.19
N ARG A 362 1.66 -16.10 2.45
CA ARG A 362 2.95 -16.52 1.86
C ARG A 362 3.45 -15.44 0.92
N MET A 363 4.76 -15.18 0.95
CA MET A 363 5.37 -14.17 0.10
C MET A 363 6.22 -14.80 -1.00
N VAL A 364 5.91 -14.50 -2.24
CA VAL A 364 6.77 -14.73 -3.40
C VAL A 364 7.47 -13.41 -3.72
N LEU A 365 8.79 -13.41 -3.80
CA LEU A 365 9.56 -12.18 -3.92
C LEU A 365 10.03 -11.94 -5.35
N ALA A 366 9.87 -10.71 -5.85
CA ALA A 366 10.48 -10.20 -7.07
C ALA A 366 11.58 -9.19 -6.75
N GLY A 367 12.76 -9.41 -7.32
CA GLY A 367 13.92 -8.54 -7.14
C GLY A 367 13.77 -7.25 -7.93
N PHE A 368 13.71 -6.12 -7.26
CA PHE A 368 13.49 -4.82 -7.87
C PHE A 368 14.80 -4.19 -8.34
N ILE A 369 14.92 -3.96 -9.64
CA ILE A 369 16.09 -3.35 -10.30
C ILE A 369 15.67 -2.06 -10.99
N GLU A 370 16.43 -0.98 -10.76
CA GLU A 370 16.22 0.31 -11.39
C GLU A 370 17.53 0.83 -12.03
N GLY A 371 17.42 1.76 -12.97
CA GLY A 371 18.54 2.54 -13.47
C GLY A 371 18.79 3.80 -12.65
N PRO A 372 20.02 4.35 -12.67
CA PRO A 372 20.34 5.58 -11.94
C PRO A 372 19.69 6.80 -12.57
N GLY A 373 19.26 7.75 -11.74
CA GLY A 373 18.74 9.04 -12.20
C GLY A 373 17.88 9.74 -11.16
N LYS A 374 17.60 11.02 -11.39
CA LYS A 374 16.74 11.82 -10.50
C LYS A 374 15.29 11.34 -10.43
N TRP A 375 14.89 10.51 -11.41
CA TRP A 375 13.57 9.92 -11.52
C TRP A 375 13.55 8.44 -11.11
N ALA A 376 14.66 7.92 -10.58
CA ALA A 376 14.76 6.53 -10.16
C ALA A 376 13.69 6.22 -9.11
N GLY A 377 13.11 5.02 -9.22
CA GLY A 377 12.17 4.48 -8.26
C GLY A 377 12.78 4.30 -6.86
N PRO A 378 11.94 4.00 -5.85
CA PRO A 378 12.37 3.91 -4.47
C PRO A 378 13.09 2.57 -4.21
N THR A 379 14.33 2.46 -4.65
CA THR A 379 15.20 1.30 -4.37
C THR A 379 16.66 1.72 -4.22
N GLY A 380 17.41 0.98 -3.41
CA GLY A 380 18.87 1.08 -3.35
C GLY A 380 19.58 0.30 -4.45
N VAL A 381 18.87 -0.55 -5.22
CA VAL A 381 19.45 -1.42 -6.24
C VAL A 381 19.43 -0.72 -7.60
N LEU A 382 20.52 -0.05 -7.93
CA LEU A 382 20.69 0.70 -9.18
C LEU A 382 21.74 0.03 -10.05
N VAL A 383 21.40 -0.28 -11.31
CA VAL A 383 22.25 -0.99 -12.26
C VAL A 383 22.61 -0.07 -13.43
N ARG A 384 23.92 0.01 -13.74
CA ARG A 384 24.50 0.82 -14.81
C ARG A 384 25.16 0.00 -15.89
N THR A 385 25.70 -1.18 -15.50
CA THR A 385 26.49 -2.04 -16.37
C THR A 385 25.92 -3.45 -16.42
N GLU A 386 26.34 -4.22 -17.42
CA GLU A 386 25.97 -5.63 -17.54
C GLU A 386 26.48 -6.45 -16.34
N ASP A 387 27.71 -6.19 -15.87
CA ASP A 387 28.28 -6.91 -14.75
C ASP A 387 27.52 -6.64 -13.44
N GLU A 388 27.11 -5.38 -13.21
CA GLU A 388 26.22 -5.05 -12.09
C GLU A 388 24.87 -5.79 -12.22
N ALA A 389 24.31 -5.89 -13.42
CA ALA A 389 23.06 -6.61 -13.68
C ALA A 389 23.19 -8.10 -13.34
N ARG A 390 24.25 -8.78 -13.83
CA ARG A 390 24.54 -10.19 -13.55
C ARG A 390 24.69 -10.44 -12.05
N ALA A 391 25.49 -9.59 -11.39
CA ALA A 391 25.73 -9.70 -9.94
C ALA A 391 24.45 -9.55 -9.12
N VAL A 392 23.60 -8.59 -9.48
CA VAL A 392 22.34 -8.33 -8.77
C VAL A 392 21.34 -9.48 -8.97
N VAL A 393 21.18 -10.00 -10.18
CA VAL A 393 20.31 -11.16 -10.45
C VAL A 393 20.79 -12.39 -9.67
N ALA A 394 22.09 -12.66 -9.66
CA ALA A 394 22.68 -13.76 -8.88
C ALA A 394 22.44 -13.59 -7.37
N ARG A 395 22.53 -12.35 -6.86
CA ARG A 395 22.22 -12.07 -5.45
C ARG A 395 20.74 -12.33 -5.13
N TYR A 396 19.79 -11.91 -5.97
CA TYR A 396 18.38 -12.19 -5.77
C TYR A 396 18.09 -13.69 -5.77
N ASP A 397 18.67 -14.44 -6.72
CA ASP A 397 18.55 -15.89 -6.77
C ASP A 397 19.04 -16.56 -5.48
N SER A 398 20.25 -16.20 -4.98
CA SER A 398 20.83 -16.74 -3.74
C SER A 398 19.95 -16.48 -2.49
N LEU A 399 19.05 -15.48 -2.53
CA LEU A 399 18.11 -15.14 -1.48
C LEU A 399 16.72 -15.77 -1.70
N GLY A 400 16.56 -16.60 -2.75
CA GLY A 400 15.34 -17.34 -3.04
C GLY A 400 14.26 -16.53 -3.73
N TYR A 401 14.59 -15.40 -4.35
CA TYR A 401 13.65 -14.66 -5.20
C TYR A 401 13.27 -15.51 -6.42
N LYS A 402 12.03 -15.33 -6.91
CA LYS A 402 11.48 -16.13 -8.03
C LYS A 402 11.28 -15.31 -9.30
N GLN A 403 11.46 -14.02 -9.22
CA GLN A 403 11.20 -13.09 -10.31
C GLN A 403 12.12 -11.88 -10.18
N ILE A 404 12.39 -11.22 -11.32
CA ILE A 404 13.01 -9.90 -11.38
C ILE A 404 11.95 -8.92 -11.88
N LYS A 405 11.89 -7.75 -11.24
CA LYS A 405 11.11 -6.58 -11.69
C LYS A 405 12.06 -5.50 -12.17
N LEU A 406 12.01 -5.17 -13.45
CA LEU A 406 12.67 -3.99 -13.98
C LEU A 406 11.78 -2.74 -13.85
N TYR A 407 12.44 -1.59 -13.71
CA TYR A 407 11.74 -0.32 -13.58
C TYR A 407 12.13 0.67 -14.68
N ASN A 408 11.70 1.93 -14.54
CA ASN A 408 11.61 2.90 -15.62
C ASN A 408 12.94 3.34 -16.26
N LEU A 409 14.03 3.40 -15.49
CA LEU A 409 15.31 3.96 -15.93
C LEU A 409 16.37 2.91 -16.23
N VAL A 410 16.04 1.63 -16.16
CA VAL A 410 16.94 0.58 -16.64
C VAL A 410 17.22 0.84 -18.12
N HIS A 411 18.52 0.89 -18.50
CA HIS A 411 18.89 1.12 -19.88
C HIS A 411 18.40 -0.03 -20.77
N PRO A 412 17.84 0.22 -21.96
CA PRO A 412 17.35 -0.84 -22.86
C PRO A 412 18.37 -1.95 -23.17
N ASP A 413 19.66 -1.63 -23.28
CA ASP A 413 20.72 -2.61 -23.55
C ASP A 413 21.00 -3.55 -22.36
N ILE A 414 20.62 -3.19 -21.14
CA ILE A 414 20.73 -4.02 -19.95
C ILE A 414 19.60 -5.07 -19.86
N VAL A 415 18.44 -4.78 -20.47
CA VAL A 415 17.26 -5.64 -20.40
C VAL A 415 17.52 -7.07 -20.88
N PRO A 416 18.15 -7.32 -22.07
CA PRO A 416 18.42 -8.69 -22.54
C PRO A 416 19.41 -9.42 -21.63
N VAL A 417 20.35 -8.72 -21.00
CA VAL A 417 21.30 -9.30 -20.04
C VAL A 417 20.57 -9.80 -18.80
N VAL A 418 19.70 -8.96 -18.21
CA VAL A 418 18.88 -9.34 -17.04
C VAL A 418 17.96 -10.51 -17.40
N ALA A 419 17.34 -10.49 -18.59
CA ALA A 419 16.47 -11.58 -19.06
C ALA A 419 17.24 -12.91 -19.13
N ALA A 420 18.40 -12.92 -19.78
CA ALA A 420 19.23 -14.13 -19.91
C ALA A 420 19.68 -14.68 -18.55
N GLU A 421 20.13 -13.81 -17.65
CA GLU A 421 20.58 -14.20 -16.30
C GLU A 421 19.41 -14.70 -15.42
N ALA A 422 18.24 -14.06 -15.51
CA ALA A 422 17.06 -14.50 -14.77
C ALA A 422 16.58 -15.87 -15.25
N HIS A 423 16.45 -16.05 -16.56
CA HIS A 423 16.00 -17.31 -17.17
C HIS A 423 16.98 -18.46 -16.90
N ALA A 424 18.31 -18.20 -16.96
CA ALA A 424 19.32 -19.21 -16.63
C ALA A 424 19.19 -19.74 -15.18
N ARG A 425 18.55 -18.98 -14.29
CA ARG A 425 18.26 -19.35 -12.89
C ARG A 425 16.82 -19.80 -12.64
N GLY A 426 16.02 -19.95 -13.69
CA GLY A 426 14.61 -20.31 -13.59
C GLY A 426 13.75 -19.20 -12.99
N MET A 427 14.23 -17.95 -12.99
CA MET A 427 13.49 -16.77 -12.55
C MET A 427 12.75 -16.14 -13.72
N ARG A 428 11.58 -15.55 -13.45
CA ARG A 428 10.80 -14.78 -14.45
C ARG A 428 11.31 -13.34 -14.51
N LEU A 429 11.13 -12.69 -15.67
CA LEU A 429 11.37 -11.28 -15.85
C LEU A 429 10.05 -10.53 -16.07
N SER A 430 9.83 -9.45 -15.34
CA SER A 430 8.64 -8.61 -15.42
C SER A 430 8.94 -7.15 -15.13
N GLY A 431 7.93 -6.34 -15.17
CA GLY A 431 8.00 -4.98 -14.61
C GLY A 431 7.39 -3.91 -15.49
N HIS A 432 7.86 -2.71 -15.23
CA HIS A 432 7.61 -1.56 -16.08
C HIS A 432 8.32 -1.73 -17.43
N ILE A 433 7.81 -1.08 -18.44
CA ILE A 433 8.54 -0.98 -19.70
C ILE A 433 9.59 0.12 -19.56
N PRO A 434 10.88 -0.20 -19.65
CA PRO A 434 11.94 0.78 -19.54
C PRO A 434 11.80 1.90 -20.56
N ARG A 435 12.24 3.08 -20.18
CA ARG A 435 12.18 4.26 -21.02
C ARG A 435 12.89 4.00 -22.36
N GLY A 436 12.24 4.38 -23.45
CA GLY A 436 12.74 4.16 -24.81
C GLY A 436 12.37 2.80 -25.39
N MET A 437 11.62 1.98 -24.66
CA MET A 437 11.10 0.71 -25.16
C MET A 437 9.58 0.73 -25.34
N THR A 438 9.09 -0.11 -26.23
CA THR A 438 7.67 -0.49 -26.31
C THR A 438 7.44 -1.82 -25.62
N ILE A 439 6.17 -2.18 -25.35
CA ILE A 439 5.82 -3.51 -24.85
C ILE A 439 6.39 -4.59 -25.79
N THR A 440 6.20 -4.42 -27.10
CA THR A 440 6.70 -5.39 -28.10
C THR A 440 8.22 -5.57 -28.04
N ALA A 441 8.96 -4.48 -27.87
CA ALA A 441 10.41 -4.54 -27.74
C ALA A 441 10.83 -5.27 -26.45
N ALA A 442 10.23 -4.92 -25.31
CA ALA A 442 10.50 -5.56 -24.03
C ALA A 442 10.22 -7.07 -24.04
N VAL A 443 9.08 -7.48 -24.59
CA VAL A 443 8.72 -8.91 -24.71
C VAL A 443 9.69 -9.66 -25.64
N ARG A 444 10.12 -9.04 -26.74
CA ARG A 444 11.13 -9.65 -27.63
C ARG A 444 12.49 -9.82 -26.96
N THR A 445 12.83 -8.99 -25.99
CA THR A 445 14.08 -9.08 -25.23
C THR A 445 14.00 -10.00 -24.01
N GLY A 446 12.84 -10.62 -23.74
CA GLY A 446 12.71 -11.66 -22.73
C GLY A 446 11.78 -11.35 -21.56
N TYR A 447 10.92 -10.32 -21.65
CA TYR A 447 9.86 -10.13 -20.66
C TYR A 447 8.85 -11.27 -20.70
N ASP A 448 8.64 -11.93 -19.56
CA ASP A 448 7.60 -12.94 -19.37
C ASP A 448 6.27 -12.29 -18.99
N GLU A 449 6.31 -11.08 -18.42
CA GLU A 449 5.13 -10.41 -17.89
C GLU A 449 5.28 -8.89 -17.98
N VAL A 450 4.19 -8.22 -18.34
CA VAL A 450 4.07 -6.75 -18.34
C VAL A 450 3.12 -6.30 -17.25
N GLN A 451 3.49 -5.24 -16.56
CA GLN A 451 2.72 -4.69 -15.45
C GLN A 451 2.12 -3.32 -15.78
N HIS A 452 1.02 -3.00 -15.09
CA HIS A 452 0.28 -1.73 -15.15
C HIS A 452 -0.44 -1.43 -16.48
N GLY A 453 -1.73 -1.14 -16.34
CA GLY A 453 -2.61 -0.81 -17.46
C GLY A 453 -2.17 0.40 -18.28
N ALA A 454 -1.42 1.35 -17.70
CA ALA A 454 -0.96 2.54 -18.39
C ALA A 454 -0.06 2.23 -19.61
N PHE A 455 0.74 1.16 -19.55
CA PHE A 455 1.60 0.79 -20.66
C PHE A 455 0.84 0.30 -21.89
N LEU A 456 -0.39 -0.20 -21.73
CA LEU A 456 -1.27 -0.58 -22.84
C LEU A 456 -1.66 0.60 -23.74
N PHE A 457 -1.58 1.81 -23.21
CA PHE A 457 -1.88 3.04 -23.95
C PHE A 457 -0.60 3.75 -24.36
N SER A 458 0.34 3.95 -23.45
CA SER A 458 1.56 4.71 -23.74
C SER A 458 2.47 4.04 -24.78
N THR A 459 2.40 2.71 -24.93
CA THR A 459 3.21 1.96 -25.91
C THR A 459 2.97 2.38 -27.37
N PHE A 460 1.82 2.99 -27.68
CA PHE A 460 1.48 3.49 -29.03
C PHE A 460 1.98 4.93 -29.28
N PHE A 461 2.60 5.58 -28.29
CA PHE A 461 3.04 6.97 -28.37
C PHE A 461 4.56 7.05 -28.12
N GLN A 462 5.35 6.44 -29.01
CA GLN A 462 6.80 6.26 -28.84
C GLN A 462 7.55 7.57 -28.64
N ASP A 463 7.20 8.64 -29.36
CA ASP A 463 7.84 9.94 -29.23
C ASP A 463 7.71 10.50 -27.80
N SER A 464 6.60 10.17 -27.12
CA SER A 464 6.36 10.54 -25.72
C SER A 464 7.19 9.72 -24.74
N LEU A 465 7.63 8.50 -25.12
CA LEU A 465 8.45 7.61 -24.27
C LEU A 465 9.89 8.13 -24.10
N TYR A 466 10.37 8.95 -25.03
CA TYR A 466 11.73 9.50 -25.03
C TYR A 466 11.85 10.84 -24.30
N PHE A 467 10.72 11.43 -23.86
CA PHE A 467 10.78 12.72 -23.15
C PHE A 467 11.59 12.62 -21.85
N PRO A 468 12.36 13.68 -21.49
CA PRO A 468 13.20 13.67 -20.29
C PRO A 468 12.43 13.67 -18.97
N ARG A 469 11.09 13.69 -19.00
CA ARG A 469 10.21 13.69 -17.83
C ARG A 469 9.61 12.31 -17.62
N MET A 470 9.82 11.72 -16.46
CA MET A 470 9.36 10.39 -16.11
C MET A 470 7.83 10.23 -16.01
N ARG A 471 7.12 11.32 -15.99
CA ARG A 471 5.65 11.33 -16.07
C ARG A 471 5.13 10.82 -17.42
N ALA A 472 5.98 10.70 -18.43
CA ALA A 472 5.54 10.48 -19.81
C ALA A 472 4.55 9.32 -19.94
N TYR A 473 4.81 8.15 -19.33
CA TYR A 473 3.90 7.03 -19.51
C TYR A 473 2.54 7.22 -18.80
N SER A 474 2.51 7.72 -17.57
CA SER A 474 1.26 7.94 -16.82
C SER A 474 0.52 9.19 -17.31
N GLU A 475 1.22 10.23 -17.74
CA GLU A 475 0.63 11.42 -18.34
C GLU A 475 0.05 11.11 -19.72
N VAL A 476 0.78 10.37 -20.57
CA VAL A 476 0.28 9.92 -21.87
C VAL A 476 -0.96 9.05 -21.64
N ALA A 477 -0.89 8.07 -20.75
CA ALA A 477 -2.04 7.22 -20.47
C ALA A 477 -3.25 8.01 -19.97
N SER A 478 -3.07 8.96 -19.04
CA SER A 478 -4.18 9.77 -18.52
C SER A 478 -4.73 10.77 -19.55
N THR A 479 -3.91 11.19 -20.51
CA THR A 479 -4.31 12.12 -21.57
C THR A 479 -5.00 11.41 -22.71
N VAL A 480 -4.49 10.25 -23.14
CA VAL A 480 -4.98 9.56 -24.35
C VAL A 480 -6.04 8.49 -24.03
N ALA A 481 -5.97 7.83 -22.88
CA ALA A 481 -6.89 6.76 -22.54
C ALA A 481 -8.38 7.17 -22.63
N PRO A 482 -8.81 8.39 -22.26
CA PRO A 482 -10.22 8.78 -22.37
C PRO A 482 -10.81 8.69 -23.77
N THR A 483 -10.00 8.96 -24.80
CA THR A 483 -10.44 9.04 -26.20
C THR A 483 -9.79 8.00 -27.11
N PHE A 484 -8.97 7.11 -26.52
CA PHE A 484 -8.22 6.11 -27.28
C PHE A 484 -9.14 5.08 -27.92
N ASN A 485 -8.91 4.80 -29.22
CA ASN A 485 -9.62 3.75 -29.92
C ASN A 485 -9.02 2.37 -29.57
N VAL A 486 -9.61 1.70 -28.59
CA VAL A 486 -9.15 0.37 -28.15
C VAL A 486 -9.39 -0.73 -29.21
N ASP A 487 -10.20 -0.46 -30.24
CA ASP A 487 -10.51 -1.41 -31.33
C ASP A 487 -9.62 -1.22 -32.56
N ALA A 488 -8.63 -0.34 -32.48
CA ALA A 488 -7.69 -0.07 -33.57
C ALA A 488 -6.89 -1.34 -33.95
N PRO A 489 -6.53 -1.49 -35.23
CA PRO A 489 -5.79 -2.67 -35.72
C PRO A 489 -4.47 -2.91 -35.00
N GLU A 490 -3.75 -1.85 -34.62
CA GLU A 490 -2.49 -1.94 -33.88
C GLU A 490 -2.67 -2.50 -32.47
N VAL A 491 -3.81 -2.23 -31.81
CA VAL A 491 -4.16 -2.83 -30.53
C VAL A 491 -4.42 -4.32 -30.69
N THR A 492 -5.15 -4.70 -31.74
CA THR A 492 -5.40 -6.10 -32.06
C THR A 492 -4.09 -6.85 -32.32
N ALA A 493 -3.17 -6.24 -33.07
CA ALA A 493 -1.85 -6.80 -33.34
C ALA A 493 -1.01 -6.97 -32.07
N LEU A 494 -1.01 -5.97 -31.15
CA LEU A 494 -0.32 -6.07 -29.87
C LEU A 494 -0.89 -7.21 -29.02
N ILE A 495 -2.21 -7.29 -28.87
CA ILE A 495 -2.87 -8.35 -28.08
C ILE A 495 -2.56 -9.74 -28.67
N GLY A 496 -2.61 -9.89 -30.01
CA GLY A 496 -2.23 -11.12 -30.68
C GLY A 496 -0.78 -11.52 -30.39
N PHE A 497 0.13 -10.55 -30.47
CA PHE A 497 1.54 -10.76 -30.16
C PHE A 497 1.76 -11.21 -28.69
N LEU A 498 1.09 -10.57 -27.71
CA LEU A 498 1.19 -10.96 -26.31
C LEU A 498 0.71 -12.40 -26.08
N ARG A 499 -0.43 -12.77 -26.68
CA ARG A 499 -0.95 -14.13 -26.62
C ARG A 499 0.04 -15.15 -27.22
N GLU A 500 0.55 -14.88 -28.42
CA GLU A 500 1.47 -15.77 -29.14
C GLU A 500 2.78 -15.99 -28.38
N ARG A 501 3.23 -14.99 -27.64
CA ARG A 501 4.42 -15.06 -26.78
C ARG A 501 4.15 -15.68 -25.41
N GLY A 502 2.89 -15.96 -25.06
CA GLY A 502 2.52 -16.42 -23.72
C GLY A 502 2.78 -15.38 -22.64
N THR A 503 2.82 -14.10 -23.02
CA THR A 503 3.11 -13.00 -22.07
C THR A 503 1.98 -12.87 -21.06
N VAL A 504 2.32 -12.82 -19.78
CA VAL A 504 1.37 -12.56 -18.71
C VAL A 504 1.12 -11.07 -18.58
N TYR A 505 -0.09 -10.68 -18.23
CA TYR A 505 -0.45 -9.29 -18.00
C TYR A 505 -1.00 -9.08 -16.58
N ASP A 506 -0.34 -8.22 -15.80
CA ASP A 506 -0.72 -7.76 -14.48
C ASP A 506 -1.11 -6.28 -14.55
N GLY A 507 -2.40 -5.99 -14.61
CA GLY A 507 -2.90 -4.67 -14.97
C GLY A 507 -2.90 -3.65 -13.84
N THR A 508 -3.04 -4.07 -12.59
CA THR A 508 -3.27 -3.18 -11.43
C THR A 508 -4.31 -2.09 -11.72
N PHE A 509 -5.44 -2.51 -12.27
CA PHE A 509 -6.44 -1.59 -12.84
C PHE A 509 -7.11 -0.71 -11.80
N ASN A 510 -7.13 -1.11 -10.52
CA ASN A 510 -7.70 -0.32 -9.43
C ASN A 510 -7.02 1.05 -9.28
N ILE A 511 -5.72 1.17 -9.53
CA ILE A 511 -4.98 2.44 -9.48
C ILE A 511 -5.58 3.48 -10.43
N TRP A 512 -6.06 3.04 -11.58
CA TRP A 512 -6.65 3.90 -12.62
C TRP A 512 -8.13 4.16 -12.38
N GLN A 513 -8.84 3.25 -11.70
CA GLN A 513 -10.22 3.42 -11.27
C GLN A 513 -10.32 4.36 -10.06
N ASP A 514 -9.35 4.33 -9.18
CA ASP A 514 -9.29 5.18 -7.98
C ASP A 514 -9.39 6.68 -8.31
N ARG A 515 -8.89 7.09 -9.48
CA ARG A 515 -9.02 8.47 -9.97
C ARG A 515 -10.44 8.87 -10.36
N SER A 516 -11.28 7.93 -10.79
CA SER A 516 -12.70 8.17 -11.05
C SER A 516 -13.56 8.17 -9.78
N ARG A 517 -13.05 7.60 -8.72
CA ARG A 517 -13.53 7.45 -7.35
C ARG A 517 -14.91 6.86 -7.20
N LEU A 518 -15.92 7.41 -7.84
CA LEU A 518 -17.30 6.97 -7.66
C LEU A 518 -17.83 6.31 -8.92
N LEU A 519 -18.52 5.20 -8.73
CA LEU A 519 -19.40 4.61 -9.74
C LEU A 519 -20.65 5.48 -9.91
N PRO A 520 -21.42 5.30 -11.00
CA PRO A 520 -22.65 6.07 -11.24
C PRO A 520 -23.67 6.02 -10.09
N ASP A 521 -23.65 4.95 -9.29
CA ASP A 521 -24.53 4.78 -8.12
C ASP A 521 -23.97 5.45 -6.84
N GLY A 522 -22.85 6.16 -6.92
CA GLY A 522 -22.20 6.81 -5.79
C GLY A 522 -21.32 5.90 -4.94
N THR A 523 -21.19 4.62 -5.30
CA THR A 523 -20.31 3.68 -4.59
C THR A 523 -18.83 3.95 -4.96
N ASP A 524 -17.93 3.85 -3.97
CA ASP A 524 -16.50 3.92 -4.24
C ASP A 524 -16.06 2.78 -5.18
N ALA A 525 -15.32 3.14 -6.23
CA ALA A 525 -14.99 2.20 -7.31
C ALA A 525 -14.00 1.09 -6.90
N VAL A 526 -13.22 1.31 -5.86
CA VAL A 526 -12.16 0.39 -5.38
C VAL A 526 -12.52 -0.21 -4.04
N PHE A 527 -12.86 0.62 -3.07
CA PHE A 527 -13.11 0.16 -1.69
C PHE A 527 -14.56 -0.30 -1.48
N GLY A 528 -15.50 0.14 -2.33
CA GLY A 528 -16.91 -0.16 -2.14
C GLY A 528 -17.39 0.28 -0.75
N PRO A 529 -18.27 -0.50 -0.09
CA PRO A 529 -18.78 -0.17 1.24
C PRO A 529 -17.74 -0.32 2.36
N THR A 530 -16.59 -0.92 2.09
CA THR A 530 -15.58 -1.21 3.13
C THR A 530 -14.75 0.03 3.52
N ILE A 531 -14.83 1.12 2.75
CA ILE A 531 -14.19 2.39 3.10
C ILE A 531 -14.62 2.88 4.48
N ASP A 532 -15.88 2.64 4.88
CA ASP A 532 -16.43 3.02 6.16
C ASP A 532 -15.91 2.20 7.35
N TRP A 533 -15.21 1.11 7.08
CA TRP A 533 -14.62 0.28 8.12
C TRP A 533 -13.24 0.79 8.57
N LEU A 534 -12.58 1.55 7.70
CA LEU A 534 -11.23 2.08 7.95
C LEU A 534 -11.24 3.15 9.05
N PRO A 535 -10.11 3.40 9.71
CA PRO A 535 -9.97 4.54 10.61
C PRO A 535 -10.35 5.86 9.95
N PRO A 536 -11.05 6.80 10.64
CA PRO A 536 -11.57 8.03 10.04
C PRO A 536 -10.53 8.93 9.36
N VAL A 537 -9.29 8.90 9.81
CA VAL A 537 -8.17 9.63 9.15
C VAL A 537 -7.93 9.09 7.75
N LEU A 538 -7.89 7.76 7.61
CA LEU A 538 -7.71 7.11 6.30
C LEU A 538 -8.93 7.32 5.40
N GLN A 539 -10.16 7.18 5.95
CA GLN A 539 -11.38 7.49 5.21
C GLN A 539 -11.33 8.90 4.62
N ARG A 540 -10.94 9.90 5.44
CA ARG A 540 -10.83 11.29 5.01
C ARG A 540 -9.84 11.44 3.86
N GLY A 541 -8.65 10.83 3.96
CA GLY A 541 -7.63 10.85 2.91
C GLY A 541 -8.12 10.20 1.61
N LEU A 542 -8.70 9.01 1.72
CA LEU A 542 -9.21 8.27 0.57
C LEU A 542 -10.40 8.98 -0.11
N ARG A 543 -11.27 9.66 0.65
CA ARG A 543 -12.42 10.39 0.11
C ARG A 543 -12.11 11.78 -0.40
N ALA A 544 -11.02 12.41 0.06
CA ALA A 544 -10.69 13.78 -0.32
C ALA A 544 -10.49 13.95 -1.83
N GLY A 545 -10.08 12.91 -2.53
CA GLY A 545 -9.85 12.97 -3.95
C GLY A 545 -8.70 13.88 -4.35
N ASP A 546 -8.47 13.97 -5.65
CA ASP A 546 -7.52 14.93 -6.21
C ASP A 546 -8.14 16.35 -6.36
N GLY A 547 -9.32 16.59 -5.75
CA GLY A 547 -10.04 17.88 -5.85
C GLY A 547 -10.42 18.28 -7.27
N GLY A 548 -10.59 17.29 -8.17
CA GLY A 548 -10.79 17.55 -9.59
C GLY A 548 -12.13 18.19 -9.94
N SER A 549 -12.13 19.01 -10.98
CA SER A 549 -13.36 19.55 -11.57
C SER A 549 -14.27 18.43 -12.13
N SER A 550 -15.53 18.75 -12.39
CA SER A 550 -16.47 17.83 -13.06
C SER A 550 -15.94 17.32 -14.40
N GLU A 551 -15.21 18.15 -15.13
CA GLU A 551 -14.54 17.77 -16.39
C GLU A 551 -13.43 16.75 -16.16
N SER A 552 -12.58 16.96 -15.15
CA SER A 552 -11.51 16.00 -14.83
C SER A 552 -12.08 14.66 -14.39
N THR A 553 -13.18 14.66 -13.63
CA THR A 553 -13.89 13.45 -13.22
C THR A 553 -14.47 12.70 -14.43
N ALA A 554 -15.13 13.40 -15.36
CA ALA A 554 -15.66 12.79 -16.59
C ALA A 554 -14.55 12.18 -17.44
N ARG A 555 -13.41 12.84 -17.58
CA ARG A 555 -12.23 12.30 -18.29
C ARG A 555 -11.67 11.05 -17.60
N ALA A 556 -11.57 11.05 -16.27
CA ALA A 556 -11.12 9.88 -15.51
C ALA A 556 -12.08 8.70 -15.69
N GLN A 557 -13.39 8.93 -15.68
CA GLN A 557 -14.40 7.90 -15.92
C GLN A 557 -14.31 7.32 -17.36
N ALA A 558 -14.09 8.17 -18.36
CA ALA A 558 -13.88 7.74 -19.74
C ALA A 558 -12.59 6.90 -19.87
N ALA A 559 -11.51 7.33 -19.26
CA ALA A 559 -10.28 6.55 -19.19
C ALA A 559 -10.52 5.17 -18.55
N ALA A 560 -11.17 5.13 -17.39
CA ALA A 560 -11.50 3.90 -16.68
C ALA A 560 -12.36 2.95 -17.53
N ALA A 561 -13.29 3.49 -18.32
CA ALA A 561 -14.08 2.69 -19.27
C ALA A 561 -13.19 2.03 -20.34
N ASN A 562 -12.23 2.76 -20.89
CA ASN A 562 -11.29 2.23 -21.88
C ASN A 562 -10.29 1.23 -21.28
N TYR A 563 -9.85 1.41 -20.01
CA TYR A 563 -9.08 0.39 -19.29
C TYR A 563 -9.86 -0.92 -19.18
N ARG A 564 -11.15 -0.87 -18.82
CA ARG A 564 -12.00 -2.08 -18.74
C ARG A 564 -12.20 -2.73 -20.10
N LYS A 565 -12.40 -1.96 -21.17
CA LYS A 565 -12.49 -2.50 -22.55
C LYS A 565 -11.18 -3.20 -22.95
N MET A 566 -10.04 -2.58 -22.66
CA MET A 566 -8.74 -3.19 -22.94
C MET A 566 -8.54 -4.49 -22.18
N LEU A 567 -8.87 -4.52 -20.87
CA LEU A 567 -8.85 -5.72 -20.05
C LEU A 567 -9.71 -6.84 -20.63
N LYS A 568 -10.95 -6.51 -21.05
CA LYS A 568 -11.84 -7.49 -21.67
C LYS A 568 -11.27 -8.05 -22.96
N ARG A 569 -10.67 -7.21 -23.80
CA ARG A 569 -10.04 -7.65 -25.06
C ARG A 569 -8.85 -8.57 -24.82
N LEU A 570 -8.00 -8.29 -23.83
CA LEU A 570 -6.92 -9.19 -23.43
C LEU A 570 -7.46 -10.56 -23.01
N PHE A 571 -8.50 -10.58 -22.18
CA PHE A 571 -9.14 -11.81 -21.73
C PHE A 571 -9.75 -12.61 -22.89
N ASP A 572 -10.54 -11.97 -23.76
CA ASP A 572 -11.21 -12.63 -24.89
C ASP A 572 -10.22 -13.18 -25.91
N ALA A 573 -9.08 -12.56 -26.06
CA ALA A 573 -8.00 -13.04 -26.92
C ALA A 573 -7.20 -14.19 -26.30
N GLY A 574 -7.41 -14.52 -25.03
CA GLY A 574 -6.69 -15.59 -24.33
C GLY A 574 -5.28 -15.19 -23.83
N VAL A 575 -5.02 -13.90 -23.62
CA VAL A 575 -3.83 -13.45 -22.91
C VAL A 575 -3.93 -13.87 -21.46
N THR A 576 -2.87 -14.46 -20.90
CA THR A 576 -2.84 -14.87 -19.48
C THR A 576 -2.88 -13.62 -18.59
N LEU A 577 -3.91 -13.54 -17.75
CA LEU A 577 -4.09 -12.45 -16.78
C LEU A 577 -3.80 -12.93 -15.37
N VAL A 578 -3.24 -12.05 -14.57
CA VAL A 578 -3.18 -12.15 -13.12
C VAL A 578 -3.74 -10.89 -12.49
N ALA A 579 -4.16 -10.96 -11.24
CA ALA A 579 -4.71 -9.81 -10.53
C ALA A 579 -3.74 -9.35 -9.44
N GLY A 580 -3.40 -8.07 -9.47
CA GLY A 580 -2.52 -7.43 -8.52
C GLY A 580 -3.04 -6.04 -8.12
N THR A 581 -2.79 -5.61 -6.89
CA THR A 581 -3.35 -4.36 -6.37
C THR A 581 -2.47 -3.14 -6.57
N ASP A 582 -1.22 -3.21 -6.15
CA ASP A 582 -0.31 -2.05 -6.06
C ASP A 582 -0.93 -0.87 -5.27
N ASN A 583 -1.79 -1.17 -4.28
CA ASN A 583 -2.60 -0.23 -3.52
C ASN A 583 -2.78 -0.73 -2.08
N VAL A 584 -3.71 -0.14 -1.31
CA VAL A 584 -4.00 -0.53 0.09
C VAL A 584 -4.31 -2.03 0.18
N ALA A 585 -3.56 -2.72 1.01
CA ALA A 585 -3.63 -4.17 1.16
C ALA A 585 -5.04 -4.68 1.48
N GLY A 586 -5.42 -5.79 0.88
CA GLY A 586 -6.67 -6.50 1.13
C GLY A 586 -7.89 -5.85 0.50
N PHE A 587 -8.28 -4.67 0.92
CA PHE A 587 -9.51 -4.00 0.45
C PHE A 587 -9.49 -3.66 -1.03
N SER A 588 -8.38 -3.15 -1.54
CA SER A 588 -8.23 -2.82 -2.95
C SER A 588 -8.19 -4.05 -3.85
N TYR A 589 -7.82 -5.23 -3.31
CA TYR A 589 -7.83 -6.46 -4.08
C TYR A 589 -9.22 -6.91 -4.48
N HIS A 590 -10.19 -6.83 -3.57
CA HIS A 590 -11.59 -7.09 -3.93
C HIS A 590 -12.05 -6.11 -5.02
N GLY A 591 -11.68 -4.83 -4.90
CA GLY A 591 -11.95 -3.81 -5.92
C GLY A 591 -11.31 -4.14 -7.28
N GLU A 592 -10.07 -4.64 -7.30
CA GLU A 592 -9.42 -5.11 -8.52
C GLU A 592 -10.22 -6.22 -9.20
N LEU A 593 -10.62 -7.25 -8.44
CA LEU A 593 -11.42 -8.36 -8.97
C LEU A 593 -12.81 -7.92 -9.45
N GLU A 594 -13.43 -6.96 -8.77
CA GLU A 594 -14.69 -6.35 -9.20
C GLU A 594 -14.54 -5.57 -10.52
N ILE A 595 -13.36 -4.97 -10.78
CA ILE A 595 -13.07 -4.32 -12.06
C ILE A 595 -13.05 -5.35 -13.19
N TYR A 596 -12.50 -6.54 -12.96
CA TYR A 596 -12.51 -7.64 -13.94
C TYR A 596 -13.95 -8.06 -14.27
N GLU A 597 -14.80 -8.25 -13.26
CA GLU A 597 -16.23 -8.54 -13.47
C GLU A 597 -16.94 -7.40 -14.21
N ARG A 598 -16.73 -6.14 -13.81
CA ARG A 598 -17.28 -4.95 -14.49
C ARG A 598 -16.77 -4.79 -15.94
N ALA A 599 -15.62 -5.34 -16.26
CA ALA A 599 -15.13 -5.41 -17.63
C ALA A 599 -15.88 -6.47 -18.47
N GLY A 600 -16.70 -7.32 -17.84
CA GLY A 600 -17.48 -8.38 -18.50
C GLY A 600 -16.78 -9.74 -18.49
N ILE A 601 -15.78 -9.94 -17.63
CA ILE A 601 -15.18 -11.27 -17.38
C ILE A 601 -16.11 -12.02 -16.41
N PRO A 602 -16.55 -13.26 -16.74
CA PRO A 602 -17.44 -14.02 -15.85
C PRO A 602 -16.82 -14.26 -14.48
N ALA A 603 -17.59 -14.15 -13.42
CA ALA A 603 -17.13 -14.32 -12.04
C ALA A 603 -16.32 -15.60 -11.79
N PRO A 604 -16.68 -16.80 -12.32
CA PRO A 604 -15.85 -17.99 -12.18
C PRO A 604 -14.44 -17.82 -12.79
N ASN A 605 -14.33 -17.12 -13.92
CA ASN A 605 -13.02 -16.85 -14.54
C ASN A 605 -12.20 -15.86 -13.73
N VAL A 606 -12.84 -14.86 -13.13
CA VAL A 606 -12.16 -13.92 -12.20
C VAL A 606 -11.60 -14.68 -11.00
N LEU A 607 -12.37 -15.61 -10.41
CA LEU A 607 -11.86 -16.47 -9.34
C LEU A 607 -10.72 -17.39 -9.79
N GLN A 608 -10.76 -17.91 -11.03
CA GLN A 608 -9.65 -18.68 -11.60
C GLN A 608 -8.39 -17.83 -11.75
N ILE A 609 -8.52 -16.59 -12.23
CA ILE A 609 -7.41 -15.60 -12.33
C ILE A 609 -6.81 -15.35 -10.94
N ALA A 610 -7.65 -15.17 -9.93
CA ALA A 610 -7.24 -14.89 -8.56
C ALA A 610 -6.63 -16.10 -7.82
N THR A 611 -6.70 -17.31 -8.37
CA THR A 611 -6.32 -18.55 -7.67
C THR A 611 -5.39 -19.41 -8.53
N ILE A 612 -5.94 -20.32 -9.33
CA ILE A 612 -5.15 -21.34 -10.05
C ILE A 612 -4.29 -20.74 -11.17
N ALA A 613 -4.75 -19.68 -11.85
CA ALA A 613 -3.95 -19.04 -12.90
C ALA A 613 -2.69 -18.37 -12.31
N ALA A 614 -2.82 -17.66 -11.20
CA ALA A 614 -1.69 -17.08 -10.49
C ALA A 614 -0.70 -18.16 -10.01
N ALA A 615 -1.20 -19.26 -9.43
CA ALA A 615 -0.36 -20.38 -9.02
C ALA A 615 0.41 -21.00 -10.20
N ARG A 616 -0.23 -21.15 -11.36
CA ARG A 616 0.41 -21.65 -12.59
C ARG A 616 1.47 -20.69 -13.13
N VAL A 617 1.19 -19.39 -13.14
CA VAL A 617 2.15 -18.37 -13.54
C VAL A 617 3.42 -18.45 -12.69
N MET A 618 3.28 -18.71 -11.39
CA MET A 618 4.41 -18.88 -10.47
C MET A 618 4.93 -20.33 -10.37
N GLN A 619 4.43 -21.26 -11.20
CA GLN A 619 4.82 -22.69 -11.22
C GLN A 619 4.64 -23.38 -9.86
N GLN A 620 3.60 -22.99 -9.12
CA GLN A 620 3.28 -23.50 -7.79
C GLN A 620 1.91 -24.22 -7.73
N GLU A 621 1.31 -24.53 -8.87
CA GLU A 621 -0.01 -25.14 -8.97
C GLU A 621 -0.08 -26.57 -8.40
N LYS A 622 1.06 -27.24 -8.19
CA LYS A 622 1.13 -28.54 -7.53
C LYS A 622 0.69 -28.46 -6.06
N ASP A 623 1.04 -27.36 -5.40
CA ASP A 623 0.79 -27.16 -3.97
C ASP A 623 -0.35 -26.18 -3.68
N TYR A 624 -0.68 -25.26 -4.60
CA TYR A 624 -1.59 -24.14 -4.35
C TYR A 624 -2.63 -23.94 -5.47
N GLY A 625 -3.51 -22.96 -5.29
CA GLY A 625 -4.45 -22.47 -6.30
C GLY A 625 -5.72 -23.31 -6.47
N SER A 626 -5.84 -24.47 -5.83
CA SER A 626 -7.09 -25.26 -5.78
C SER A 626 -7.23 -26.00 -4.46
N VAL A 627 -8.48 -26.34 -4.08
CA VAL A 627 -8.80 -27.16 -2.89
C VAL A 627 -8.85 -28.61 -3.32
N SER A 628 -7.71 -29.29 -3.26
CA SER A 628 -7.56 -30.70 -3.69
C SER A 628 -6.70 -31.46 -2.70
N VAL A 629 -6.92 -32.78 -2.61
CA VAL A 629 -6.16 -33.66 -1.71
C VAL A 629 -4.67 -33.59 -2.03
N GLY A 630 -3.86 -33.48 -0.97
CA GLY A 630 -2.40 -33.36 -1.05
C GLY A 630 -1.88 -31.92 -1.14
N LYS A 631 -2.70 -30.95 -1.55
CA LYS A 631 -2.30 -29.54 -1.59
C LYS A 631 -2.26 -28.91 -0.19
N VAL A 632 -1.53 -27.79 -0.10
CA VAL A 632 -1.51 -26.97 1.12
C VAL A 632 -2.92 -26.46 1.41
N ALA A 633 -3.29 -26.47 2.67
CA ALA A 633 -4.59 -26.00 3.14
C ALA A 633 -4.65 -24.47 3.17
N ASP A 634 -4.74 -23.89 1.98
CA ASP A 634 -4.94 -22.47 1.73
C ASP A 634 -6.31 -22.26 1.09
N LEU A 635 -7.27 -21.74 1.86
CA LEU A 635 -8.64 -21.53 1.41
C LEU A 635 -9.34 -20.42 2.20
N ALA A 636 -10.45 -19.92 1.65
CA ALA A 636 -11.33 -18.97 2.34
C ALA A 636 -12.79 -19.44 2.32
N ILE A 637 -13.53 -19.08 3.37
CA ILE A 637 -14.96 -19.32 3.51
C ILE A 637 -15.67 -17.97 3.41
N VAL A 638 -16.50 -17.83 2.38
CA VAL A 638 -17.20 -16.61 2.02
C VAL A 638 -18.68 -16.76 2.30
N ALA A 639 -19.28 -15.84 3.09
CA ALA A 639 -20.73 -15.80 3.36
C ALA A 639 -21.48 -15.19 2.16
N GLY A 640 -21.36 -15.83 0.99
CA GLY A 640 -21.92 -15.38 -0.27
C GLY A 640 -21.63 -16.36 -1.41
N ARG A 641 -21.90 -15.91 -2.61
CA ARG A 641 -21.74 -16.69 -3.85
C ARG A 641 -20.78 -15.99 -4.82
N PRO A 642 -19.47 -15.93 -4.52
CA PRO A 642 -18.50 -15.18 -5.33
C PRO A 642 -18.34 -15.72 -6.76
N ALA A 643 -18.71 -16.96 -7.03
CA ALA A 643 -18.76 -17.50 -8.39
C ALA A 643 -19.94 -16.97 -9.22
N GLU A 644 -20.90 -16.28 -8.59
CA GLU A 644 -22.01 -15.60 -9.27
C GLU A 644 -21.84 -14.08 -9.25
N ARG A 645 -21.17 -13.54 -8.22
CA ARG A 645 -20.98 -12.12 -8.00
C ARG A 645 -19.72 -11.86 -7.19
N ILE A 646 -18.71 -11.30 -7.79
CA ILE A 646 -17.38 -11.07 -7.19
C ILE A 646 -17.44 -10.20 -5.94
N THR A 647 -18.37 -9.23 -5.87
CA THR A 647 -18.53 -8.38 -4.67
C THR A 647 -18.80 -9.17 -3.39
N ASP A 648 -19.28 -10.41 -3.49
CA ASP A 648 -19.48 -11.27 -2.32
C ASP A 648 -18.17 -11.69 -1.64
N LEU A 649 -17.00 -11.57 -2.30
CA LEU A 649 -15.69 -11.78 -1.67
C LEU A 649 -15.48 -10.89 -0.45
N ARG A 650 -16.09 -9.70 -0.42
CA ARG A 650 -16.05 -8.79 0.74
C ARG A 650 -16.70 -9.38 2.01
N LYS A 651 -17.42 -10.50 1.87
CA LYS A 651 -18.04 -11.27 2.96
C LYS A 651 -17.18 -12.46 3.39
N THR A 652 -15.87 -12.41 3.18
CA THR A 652 -14.95 -13.43 3.70
C THR A 652 -14.97 -13.42 5.22
N GLU A 653 -15.30 -14.58 5.82
CA GLU A 653 -15.42 -14.74 7.27
C GLU A 653 -14.26 -15.50 7.89
N ILE A 654 -13.80 -16.54 7.21
CA ILE A 654 -12.76 -17.43 7.71
C ILE A 654 -11.73 -17.64 6.60
N VAL A 655 -10.47 -17.63 6.99
CA VAL A 655 -9.36 -17.95 6.10
C VAL A 655 -8.54 -19.06 6.74
N VAL A 656 -8.12 -20.01 5.95
CA VAL A 656 -7.16 -21.05 6.37
C VAL A 656 -5.90 -20.84 5.53
N ARG A 657 -4.76 -20.66 6.20
CA ARG A 657 -3.45 -20.61 5.55
C ARG A 657 -2.53 -21.64 6.19
N ALA A 658 -2.02 -22.58 5.39
CA ALA A 658 -1.16 -23.65 5.87
C ALA A 658 -1.75 -24.36 7.12
N GLY A 659 -3.06 -24.66 7.09
CA GLY A 659 -3.78 -25.33 8.17
C GLY A 659 -4.03 -24.50 9.42
N ARG A 660 -3.72 -23.21 9.45
CA ARG A 660 -4.09 -22.29 10.55
C ARG A 660 -5.37 -21.55 10.19
N VAL A 661 -6.29 -21.46 11.14
CA VAL A 661 -7.61 -20.82 10.96
C VAL A 661 -7.56 -19.39 11.47
N TYR A 662 -8.03 -18.47 10.65
CA TYR A 662 -8.12 -17.04 10.94
C TYR A 662 -9.57 -16.59 10.76
N ARG A 663 -10.05 -15.76 11.67
CA ARG A 663 -11.36 -15.10 11.57
C ARG A 663 -11.18 -13.68 11.06
N SER A 664 -11.74 -13.35 9.91
CA SER A 664 -11.55 -12.04 9.27
C SER A 664 -11.88 -10.87 10.20
N ARG A 665 -12.98 -10.99 10.97
CA ARG A 665 -13.39 -9.93 11.90
C ARG A 665 -12.38 -9.71 13.04
N GLU A 666 -11.77 -10.77 13.57
CA GLU A 666 -10.75 -10.67 14.62
C GLU A 666 -9.46 -10.04 14.07
N LEU A 667 -9.05 -10.46 12.86
CA LEU A 667 -7.92 -9.86 12.16
C LEU A 667 -8.12 -8.37 11.95
N LEU A 668 -9.25 -7.96 11.37
CA LEU A 668 -9.58 -6.56 11.11
C LEU A 668 -9.60 -5.73 12.41
N GLY A 669 -10.22 -6.27 13.47
CA GLY A 669 -10.28 -5.62 14.78
C GLY A 669 -8.89 -5.36 15.38
N SER A 670 -7.91 -6.24 15.16
CA SER A 670 -6.55 -6.11 15.70
C SER A 670 -5.76 -4.92 15.10
N VAL A 671 -6.19 -4.41 13.95
CA VAL A 671 -5.62 -3.24 13.28
C VAL A 671 -6.57 -2.03 13.25
N GLY A 672 -7.59 -2.03 14.11
CA GLY A 672 -8.51 -0.89 14.26
C GLY A 672 -9.55 -0.75 13.14
N VAL A 673 -9.72 -1.77 12.31
CA VAL A 673 -10.75 -1.81 11.26
C VAL A 673 -12.05 -2.40 11.86
N MET A 674 -13.13 -1.65 11.79
CA MET A 674 -14.43 -2.05 12.34
C MET A 674 -15.36 -2.56 11.23
N ALA A 675 -15.22 -3.82 10.86
CA ALA A 675 -16.15 -4.48 9.95
C ALA A 675 -17.57 -4.51 10.57
N ARG A 676 -18.53 -3.92 9.87
CA ARG A 676 -19.95 -3.88 10.25
C ARG A 676 -20.70 -5.13 9.79
#